data_79d9502b2fe72dc5a882e377b92665f2
#
_entry.id   79d9502b2fe72dc5a882e377b92665f2
#
_cell.length_a   1.000
_cell.length_b   1.000
_cell.length_c   1.000
_cell.angle_alpha   90.00
_cell.angle_beta   90.00
_cell.angle_gamma   90.00
#
_symmetry.space_group_name_H-M   'P 1'
#
loop_
_entity.id
_entity.type
_entity.pdbx_description
1 polymer ?
#
loop_
_entity_poly.entity_id
_entity_poly.type
_entity_poly.pdbx_seq_one_letter_code
_entity_poly.pdbx_strand_id
1 'polypeptide(L)'
;MKLLFEIGMEEIPARFLSQALTDLKTNFEKKLKNNRIKYEGIKTYGTPRRLVLVVDEVAEMQEDLNELNIGPSRERAYKDGELSKAGEGFLNAYKIDESQIEIVKNDKGEYIAFKRFAKGEPTEKLLPEILKELVLEETFPKSMKWSDKTIRFARPIEWFLALYGNKVVEFEIEGIKSSNKSKGHRFFGKEFEVSSVEDYLKKIRENNVIIDISERRKMIEEMINKALLEDEKADIDEGLLDEVTNLVEHPYAIVGNFSEDFLEVPQEVLIISMKVHQRYFPILDKKGKLLPKFIVIRNGIDFSQNVKEGNEKVLSARLADARFFYQEDLKIPLDQNVEKLKTVVFQKDLGTMFNKVKRTEKIAEFLIGKLKYNYMKADILRTVKLAKADLVSNMIGEKEFTKLQGLMGSKYAMERGEEIGVAIGIKEHYYPRFQGDLLPSGIEGIITGLSDRIDTLVGCFGVGLIPTGSKDPFALRRTALGIVNIIINANINISLKELVNVSLDALQADQVLKADRAKVEADVLDFLKQRMINVFTDMKYRKDIVLAVLDRDADNITNALEIVKVISEKLALNKLEALLQVAKRVTNIITKGNGNTTVKEKLFKEEVEKTLYTESKKVGEEAEKAIKENEYADYFEKMTSLVPTIDKYFETVIVMDEDRNVRENRINQLTYIKNLFDRIAYLNKID
;
A
#
# COMPACT_ATOMS: atom_id res chain seq x y z
N MET A 1 -6.29 -39.00 -16.10
CA MET A 1 -5.92 -38.59 -17.48
C MET A 1 -5.58 -37.11 -17.53
N LYS A 2 -4.70 -36.67 -18.49
CA LYS A 2 -4.38 -35.25 -18.65
C LYS A 2 -5.52 -34.46 -19.27
N LEU A 3 -5.67 -33.19 -18.85
CA LEU A 3 -6.62 -32.26 -19.49
C LEU A 3 -5.81 -31.09 -20.09
N LEU A 4 -6.16 -30.73 -21.31
CA LEU A 4 -5.71 -29.54 -22.00
C LEU A 4 -6.92 -28.70 -22.38
N PHE A 5 -6.93 -27.44 -21.99
CA PHE A 5 -7.96 -26.48 -22.35
C PHE A 5 -7.33 -25.16 -22.79
N GLU A 6 -7.68 -24.67 -23.96
CA GLU A 6 -7.24 -23.39 -24.52
C GLU A 6 -8.46 -22.56 -24.93
N ILE A 7 -8.51 -21.33 -24.48
CA ILE A 7 -9.43 -20.29 -24.95
C ILE A 7 -8.62 -19.37 -25.85
N GLY A 8 -8.89 -19.46 -27.15
CA GLY A 8 -8.27 -18.60 -28.17
C GLY A 8 -9.13 -17.38 -28.46
N MET A 9 -8.51 -16.21 -28.56
CA MET A 9 -9.20 -14.92 -28.67
C MET A 9 -8.38 -13.88 -29.44
N GLU A 10 -8.96 -12.71 -29.70
CA GLU A 10 -8.23 -11.52 -30.12
C GLU A 10 -7.40 -10.95 -28.95
N GLU A 11 -6.41 -10.11 -29.23
CA GLU A 11 -5.41 -9.64 -28.28
C GLU A 11 -6.02 -8.91 -27.09
N ILE A 12 -5.93 -9.50 -25.89
CA ILE A 12 -6.34 -8.89 -24.64
C ILE A 12 -5.27 -7.90 -24.13
N PRO A 13 -5.67 -6.84 -23.40
CA PRO A 13 -4.71 -5.94 -22.77
C PRO A 13 -3.73 -6.68 -21.84
N ALA A 14 -2.44 -6.40 -21.96
CA ALA A 14 -1.38 -7.06 -21.18
C ALA A 14 -1.68 -7.15 -19.67
N ARG A 15 -2.24 -6.08 -19.08
CA ARG A 15 -2.60 -6.00 -17.66
C ARG A 15 -3.70 -6.97 -17.21
N PHE A 16 -4.43 -7.60 -18.15
CA PHE A 16 -5.48 -8.55 -17.81
C PHE A 16 -4.96 -9.98 -17.72
N LEU A 17 -3.86 -10.30 -18.41
CA LEU A 17 -3.42 -11.67 -18.63
C LEU A 17 -3.11 -12.43 -17.34
N SER A 18 -2.29 -11.84 -16.46
CA SER A 18 -1.86 -12.51 -15.23
C SER A 18 -3.03 -12.80 -14.28
N GLN A 19 -3.97 -11.85 -14.14
CA GLN A 19 -5.16 -12.04 -13.33
C GLN A 19 -6.08 -13.11 -13.93
N ALA A 20 -6.32 -13.07 -15.27
CA ALA A 20 -7.15 -14.05 -15.95
C ALA A 20 -6.60 -15.49 -15.80
N LEU A 21 -5.29 -15.68 -15.87
CA LEU A 21 -4.67 -17.00 -15.62
C LEU A 21 -4.84 -17.48 -14.19
N THR A 22 -4.79 -16.56 -13.23
CA THR A 22 -5.02 -16.87 -11.81
C THR A 22 -6.48 -17.24 -11.56
N ASP A 23 -7.41 -16.47 -12.15
CA ASP A 23 -8.86 -16.71 -12.02
C ASP A 23 -9.24 -18.01 -12.71
N LEU A 24 -8.73 -18.27 -13.93
CA LEU A 24 -8.94 -19.51 -14.68
C LEU A 24 -8.54 -20.74 -13.83
N LYS A 25 -7.35 -20.71 -13.22
CA LYS A 25 -6.87 -21.76 -12.33
C LYS A 25 -7.77 -21.94 -11.12
N THR A 26 -8.02 -20.87 -10.38
CA THR A 26 -8.78 -20.89 -9.12
C THR A 26 -10.23 -21.34 -9.34
N ASN A 27 -10.87 -20.84 -10.39
CA ASN A 27 -12.24 -21.21 -10.73
C ASN A 27 -12.31 -22.67 -11.16
N PHE A 28 -11.34 -23.15 -11.93
CA PHE A 28 -11.31 -24.56 -12.33
C PHE A 28 -11.09 -25.50 -11.13
N GLU A 29 -10.16 -25.19 -10.23
CA GLU A 29 -9.95 -25.92 -8.98
C GLU A 29 -11.24 -26.01 -8.17
N LYS A 30 -11.96 -24.89 -8.03
CA LYS A 30 -13.25 -24.84 -7.34
C LYS A 30 -14.30 -25.72 -8.00
N LYS A 31 -14.37 -25.70 -9.36
CA LYS A 31 -15.32 -26.53 -10.11
C LYS A 31 -15.03 -28.03 -9.97
N LEU A 32 -13.76 -28.44 -10.05
CA LEU A 32 -13.37 -29.82 -9.81
C LEU A 32 -13.73 -30.29 -8.40
N LYS A 33 -13.45 -29.47 -7.39
CA LYS A 33 -13.78 -29.75 -6.00
C LYS A 33 -15.31 -29.87 -5.78
N ASN A 34 -16.07 -28.93 -6.34
CA ASN A 34 -17.54 -28.96 -6.22
C ASN A 34 -18.15 -30.19 -6.89
N ASN A 35 -17.53 -30.65 -7.97
CA ASN A 35 -17.91 -31.87 -8.68
C ASN A 35 -17.22 -33.13 -8.14
N ARG A 36 -16.52 -33.07 -7.03
CA ARG A 36 -15.83 -34.20 -6.39
C ARG A 36 -14.89 -34.97 -7.35
N ILE A 37 -14.22 -34.25 -8.24
CA ILE A 37 -13.26 -34.80 -9.20
C ILE A 37 -11.85 -34.56 -8.64
N LYS A 38 -11.12 -35.63 -8.36
CA LYS A 38 -9.71 -35.54 -7.95
C LYS A 38 -8.82 -35.11 -9.11
N TYR A 39 -7.81 -34.31 -8.79
CA TYR A 39 -6.85 -33.82 -9.77
C TYR A 39 -5.47 -33.60 -9.14
N GLU A 40 -4.44 -33.54 -9.97
CA GLU A 40 -3.08 -33.19 -9.60
C GLU A 40 -2.47 -32.26 -10.66
N GLY A 41 -1.58 -31.36 -10.24
CA GLY A 41 -0.71 -30.58 -11.11
C GLY A 41 -1.41 -29.63 -12.09
N ILE A 42 -2.11 -28.59 -11.59
CA ILE A 42 -2.68 -27.56 -12.48
C ILE A 42 -1.64 -26.48 -12.81
N LYS A 43 -1.44 -26.26 -14.12
CA LYS A 43 -0.60 -25.20 -14.70
C LYS A 43 -1.42 -24.33 -15.64
N THR A 44 -1.15 -23.03 -15.62
CA THR A 44 -1.72 -22.09 -16.57
C THR A 44 -0.62 -21.42 -17.38
N TYR A 45 -0.87 -21.21 -18.66
CA TYR A 45 -0.01 -20.51 -19.59
C TYR A 45 -0.84 -19.49 -20.36
N GLY A 46 -0.21 -18.47 -20.90
CA GLY A 46 -0.97 -17.49 -21.65
C GLY A 46 -0.13 -16.56 -22.52
N THR A 47 -0.79 -16.04 -23.52
CA THR A 47 -0.29 -14.98 -24.41
C THR A 47 -1.39 -13.94 -24.58
N PRO A 48 -1.15 -12.80 -25.26
CA PRO A 48 -2.24 -11.86 -25.58
C PRO A 48 -3.46 -12.53 -26.21
N ARG A 49 -3.28 -13.62 -26.96
CA ARG A 49 -4.32 -14.25 -27.78
C ARG A 49 -4.85 -15.57 -27.23
N ARG A 50 -4.35 -16.04 -26.08
CA ARG A 50 -4.81 -17.32 -25.51
C ARG A 50 -4.63 -17.42 -24.01
N LEU A 51 -5.59 -18.10 -23.37
CA LEU A 51 -5.48 -18.60 -22.01
C LEU A 51 -5.45 -20.13 -22.08
N VAL A 52 -4.46 -20.75 -21.44
CA VAL A 52 -4.25 -22.20 -21.51
C VAL A 52 -4.23 -22.77 -20.10
N LEU A 53 -4.99 -23.85 -19.90
CA LEU A 53 -5.04 -24.64 -18.67
C LEU A 53 -4.55 -26.06 -19.01
N VAL A 54 -3.58 -26.54 -18.26
CA VAL A 54 -3.07 -27.90 -18.34
C VAL A 54 -3.20 -28.55 -16.97
N VAL A 55 -3.77 -29.75 -16.92
CA VAL A 55 -3.86 -30.53 -15.68
C VAL A 55 -3.18 -31.87 -15.91
N ASP A 56 -2.22 -32.21 -15.08
CA ASP A 56 -1.39 -33.42 -15.27
C ASP A 56 -2.21 -34.70 -15.03
N GLU A 57 -3.06 -34.69 -13.99
CA GLU A 57 -3.97 -35.81 -13.74
C GLU A 57 -5.36 -35.33 -13.31
N VAL A 58 -6.38 -35.77 -14.00
CA VAL A 58 -7.79 -35.62 -13.64
C VAL A 58 -8.41 -37.00 -13.56
N ALA A 59 -9.09 -37.31 -12.46
CA ALA A 59 -9.73 -38.61 -12.23
C ALA A 59 -10.77 -38.92 -13.32
N GLU A 60 -10.86 -40.17 -13.72
CA GLU A 60 -11.79 -40.62 -14.75
C GLU A 60 -13.25 -40.67 -14.26
N MET A 61 -13.41 -40.76 -12.96
CA MET A 61 -14.71 -40.81 -12.30
C MET A 61 -14.79 -39.77 -11.19
N GLN A 62 -15.94 -39.15 -11.07
CA GLN A 62 -16.33 -38.38 -9.91
C GLN A 62 -16.41 -39.30 -8.68
N GLU A 63 -15.98 -38.84 -7.52
CA GLU A 63 -16.15 -39.60 -6.26
C GLU A 63 -17.62 -39.73 -5.91
N ASP A 64 -18.01 -40.92 -5.37
CA ASP A 64 -19.34 -41.11 -4.88
C ASP A 64 -19.67 -40.11 -3.77
N LEU A 65 -20.87 -39.57 -3.78
CA LEU A 65 -21.36 -38.75 -2.69
C LEU A 65 -21.92 -39.67 -1.58
N ASN A 66 -21.33 -39.61 -0.43
CA ASN A 66 -21.82 -40.26 0.75
C ASN A 66 -21.89 -39.27 1.91
N GLU A 67 -22.96 -38.51 1.97
CA GLU A 67 -23.13 -37.38 2.88
C GLU A 67 -24.24 -37.69 3.90
N LEU A 68 -23.90 -37.53 5.18
CA LEU A 68 -24.88 -37.63 6.28
C LEU A 68 -25.37 -36.23 6.61
N ASN A 69 -26.57 -35.89 6.20
CA ASN A 69 -27.20 -34.62 6.50
C ASN A 69 -27.99 -34.76 7.84
N ILE A 70 -27.50 -34.06 8.87
CA ILE A 70 -28.13 -34.06 10.19
C ILE A 70 -29.12 -32.90 10.26
N GLY A 71 -30.35 -33.23 10.59
CA GLY A 71 -31.48 -32.31 10.76
C GLY A 71 -31.74 -31.90 12.22
N PRO A 72 -32.93 -31.46 12.54
CA PRO A 72 -33.32 -31.11 13.91
C PRO A 72 -33.26 -32.32 14.86
N SER A 73 -33.20 -32.05 16.18
CA SER A 73 -33.29 -33.14 17.18
C SER A 73 -34.57 -33.91 17.01
N ARG A 74 -34.55 -35.23 17.37
CA ARG A 74 -35.71 -36.10 17.26
C ARG A 74 -36.95 -35.55 17.96
N GLU A 75 -36.79 -34.98 19.15
CA GLU A 75 -37.85 -34.33 19.92
C GLU A 75 -38.46 -33.10 19.23
N ARG A 76 -37.67 -32.39 18.42
CA ARG A 76 -38.15 -31.23 17.63
C ARG A 76 -38.73 -31.67 16.29
N ALA A 77 -38.21 -32.75 15.72
CA ALA A 77 -38.65 -33.29 14.44
C ALA A 77 -39.98 -34.03 14.54
N TYR A 78 -40.26 -34.68 15.68
CA TYR A 78 -41.48 -35.40 15.94
C TYR A 78 -42.18 -34.82 17.16
N LYS A 79 -43.54 -34.73 17.10
CA LYS A 79 -44.41 -34.36 18.20
C LYS A 79 -45.57 -35.37 18.26
N ASP A 80 -45.76 -36.01 19.39
CA ASP A 80 -46.79 -37.01 19.60
C ASP A 80 -46.77 -38.18 18.59
N GLY A 81 -45.58 -38.49 18.05
CA GLY A 81 -45.35 -39.54 17.06
C GLY A 81 -45.54 -39.14 15.61
N GLU A 82 -45.96 -37.91 15.32
CA GLU A 82 -46.12 -37.34 13.99
C GLU A 82 -45.04 -36.32 13.69
N LEU A 83 -44.71 -36.13 12.39
CA LEU A 83 -43.76 -35.14 11.95
C LEU A 83 -44.23 -33.71 12.29
N SER A 84 -43.36 -32.96 12.93
CA SER A 84 -43.57 -31.55 13.21
C SER A 84 -43.22 -30.69 11.98
N LYS A 85 -43.56 -29.41 11.99
CA LYS A 85 -43.16 -28.45 10.98
C LYS A 85 -41.61 -28.41 10.76
N ALA A 86 -40.82 -28.72 11.79
CA ALA A 86 -39.36 -28.78 11.69
C ALA A 86 -38.89 -30.06 10.97
N GLY A 87 -39.56 -31.18 11.21
CA GLY A 87 -39.34 -32.41 10.48
C GLY A 87 -39.78 -32.34 9.02
N GLU A 88 -40.98 -31.80 8.75
CA GLU A 88 -41.49 -31.58 7.39
C GLU A 88 -40.55 -30.58 6.61
N GLY A 89 -40.04 -29.54 7.27
CA GLY A 89 -39.08 -28.60 6.70
C GLY A 89 -37.77 -29.27 6.26
N PHE A 90 -37.29 -30.24 7.04
CA PHE A 90 -36.11 -31.05 6.70
C PHE A 90 -36.39 -31.96 5.47
N LEU A 91 -37.52 -32.66 5.45
CA LEU A 91 -37.93 -33.50 4.30
C LEU A 91 -38.02 -32.65 3.01
N ASN A 92 -38.69 -31.50 3.10
CA ASN A 92 -38.90 -30.63 1.96
C ASN A 92 -37.58 -30.04 1.45
N ALA A 93 -36.67 -29.68 2.35
CA ALA A 93 -35.33 -29.10 1.97
C ALA A 93 -34.50 -30.09 1.16
N TYR A 94 -34.58 -31.40 1.48
CA TYR A 94 -33.83 -32.44 0.79
C TYR A 94 -34.66 -33.21 -0.23
N LYS A 95 -35.99 -32.92 -0.36
CA LYS A 95 -36.94 -33.62 -1.26
C LYS A 95 -36.93 -35.13 -1.02
N ILE A 96 -37.03 -35.54 0.24
CA ILE A 96 -37.01 -36.93 0.69
C ILE A 96 -38.30 -37.28 1.38
N ASP A 97 -38.61 -38.58 1.45
CA ASP A 97 -39.73 -39.13 2.19
C ASP A 97 -39.33 -39.50 3.62
N GLU A 98 -40.29 -39.57 4.52
CA GLU A 98 -40.07 -39.94 5.93
C GLU A 98 -39.37 -41.29 6.09
N SER A 99 -39.63 -42.24 5.21
CA SER A 99 -38.99 -43.58 5.19
C SER A 99 -37.47 -43.53 4.97
N GLN A 100 -36.93 -42.42 4.51
CA GLN A 100 -35.50 -42.22 4.28
C GLN A 100 -34.76 -41.59 5.45
N ILE A 101 -35.48 -41.26 6.54
CA ILE A 101 -34.89 -40.69 7.76
C ILE A 101 -34.24 -41.81 8.59
N GLU A 102 -33.01 -41.57 9.03
CA GLU A 102 -32.32 -42.36 10.05
C GLU A 102 -32.20 -41.51 11.35
N ILE A 103 -32.23 -42.17 12.52
CA ILE A 103 -31.94 -41.51 13.79
C ILE A 103 -30.46 -41.70 14.10
N VAL A 104 -29.75 -40.58 14.25
CA VAL A 104 -28.32 -40.56 14.59
C VAL A 104 -28.16 -39.95 15.98
N LYS A 105 -27.37 -40.63 16.83
CA LYS A 105 -27.04 -40.17 18.18
C LYS A 105 -25.64 -39.57 18.23
N ASN A 106 -25.53 -38.36 18.79
CA ASN A 106 -24.28 -37.71 19.11
C ASN A 106 -24.24 -37.27 20.59
N ASP A 107 -23.17 -36.63 21.03
CA ASP A 107 -22.99 -36.17 22.42
C ASP A 107 -24.06 -35.17 22.89
N LYS A 108 -24.87 -34.61 22.00
CA LYS A 108 -25.94 -33.64 22.30
C LYS A 108 -27.34 -34.22 22.21
N GLY A 109 -27.50 -35.52 21.87
CA GLY A 109 -28.80 -36.18 21.78
C GLY A 109 -29.06 -36.92 20.48
N GLU A 110 -30.33 -37.30 20.25
CA GLU A 110 -30.79 -37.96 19.03
C GLU A 110 -31.30 -36.94 18.02
N TYR A 111 -30.89 -37.11 16.76
CA TYR A 111 -31.21 -36.22 15.64
C TYR A 111 -31.76 -37.05 14.48
N ILE A 112 -32.70 -36.46 13.73
CA ILE A 112 -33.06 -37.04 12.42
C ILE A 112 -31.92 -36.76 11.45
N ALA A 113 -31.61 -37.70 10.58
CA ALA A 113 -30.58 -37.57 9.57
C ALA A 113 -31.00 -38.28 8.29
N PHE A 114 -30.40 -37.87 7.20
CA PHE A 114 -30.59 -38.49 5.90
C PHE A 114 -29.23 -38.75 5.24
N LYS A 115 -29.01 -40.00 4.82
CA LYS A 115 -27.84 -40.39 4.02
C LYS A 115 -28.11 -40.16 2.54
N ARG A 116 -27.47 -39.14 2.00
CA ARG A 116 -27.49 -38.89 0.56
C ARG A 116 -26.38 -39.69 -0.10
N PHE A 117 -26.78 -40.71 -0.85
CA PHE A 117 -25.87 -41.45 -1.72
C PHE A 117 -26.13 -41.04 -3.19
N ALA A 118 -25.08 -40.63 -3.89
CA ALA A 118 -25.12 -40.48 -5.35
C ALA A 118 -23.85 -41.08 -5.93
N LYS A 119 -24.01 -42.03 -6.84
CA LYS A 119 -22.89 -42.64 -7.55
C LYS A 119 -22.21 -41.60 -8.40
N GLY A 120 -20.87 -41.58 -8.41
CA GLY A 120 -20.07 -40.68 -9.22
C GLY A 120 -20.28 -40.96 -10.71
N GLU A 121 -20.31 -39.89 -11.50
CA GLU A 121 -20.42 -39.96 -12.95
C GLU A 121 -19.02 -39.95 -13.59
N PRO A 122 -18.88 -40.44 -14.84
CA PRO A 122 -17.66 -40.29 -15.61
C PRO A 122 -17.31 -38.82 -15.81
N THR A 123 -16.06 -38.46 -15.52
CA THR A 123 -15.57 -37.09 -15.66
C THR A 123 -15.74 -36.56 -17.11
N GLU A 124 -15.59 -37.42 -18.11
CA GLU A 124 -15.80 -37.10 -19.52
C GLU A 124 -17.19 -36.51 -19.80
N LYS A 125 -18.22 -36.91 -19.04
CA LYS A 125 -19.57 -36.36 -19.16
C LYS A 125 -19.78 -35.03 -18.49
N LEU A 126 -18.98 -34.74 -17.45
CA LEU A 126 -19.09 -33.50 -16.66
C LEU A 126 -18.25 -32.36 -17.23
N LEU A 127 -17.12 -32.67 -17.86
CA LEU A 127 -16.18 -31.68 -18.40
C LEU A 127 -16.80 -30.67 -19.39
N PRO A 128 -17.71 -31.05 -20.32
CA PRO A 128 -18.32 -30.09 -21.22
C PRO A 128 -18.98 -28.91 -20.50
N GLU A 129 -19.78 -29.16 -19.51
CA GLU A 129 -20.46 -28.12 -18.74
C GLU A 129 -19.48 -27.36 -17.84
N ILE A 130 -18.55 -28.07 -17.18
CA ILE A 130 -17.50 -27.44 -16.36
C ILE A 130 -16.67 -26.43 -17.15
N LEU A 131 -16.22 -26.79 -18.36
CA LEU A 131 -15.42 -25.91 -19.22
C LEU A 131 -16.24 -24.74 -19.78
N LYS A 132 -17.50 -24.99 -20.12
CA LYS A 132 -18.43 -23.93 -20.56
C LYS A 132 -18.68 -22.90 -19.47
N GLU A 133 -19.03 -23.34 -18.27
CA GLU A 133 -19.19 -22.44 -17.11
C GLU A 133 -17.89 -21.70 -16.79
N LEU A 134 -16.74 -22.35 -16.88
CA LEU A 134 -15.44 -21.74 -16.65
C LEU A 134 -15.19 -20.52 -17.54
N VAL A 135 -15.57 -20.64 -18.85
CA VAL A 135 -15.48 -19.51 -19.78
C VAL A 135 -16.47 -18.39 -19.44
N LEU A 136 -17.72 -18.76 -19.09
CA LEU A 136 -18.78 -17.79 -18.84
C LEU A 136 -18.61 -17.02 -17.52
N GLU A 137 -17.94 -17.63 -16.54
CA GLU A 137 -17.65 -17.03 -15.24
C GLU A 137 -16.36 -16.21 -15.22
N GLU A 138 -15.55 -16.24 -16.29
CA GLU A 138 -14.32 -15.45 -16.37
C GLU A 138 -14.65 -13.96 -16.37
N THR A 139 -13.99 -13.20 -15.50
CA THR A 139 -14.27 -11.78 -15.29
C THR A 139 -13.08 -10.89 -15.65
N PHE A 140 -13.37 -9.73 -16.23
CA PHE A 140 -12.36 -8.76 -16.63
C PHE A 140 -12.74 -7.35 -16.14
N PRO A 141 -11.78 -6.50 -15.80
CA PRO A 141 -12.04 -5.10 -15.42
C PRO A 141 -12.81 -4.32 -16.50
N LYS A 142 -12.64 -4.71 -17.75
CA LYS A 142 -13.39 -4.20 -18.89
C LYS A 142 -13.66 -5.34 -19.87
N SER A 143 -14.93 -5.61 -20.13
CA SER A 143 -15.40 -6.61 -21.09
C SER A 143 -16.26 -5.97 -22.18
N MET A 144 -16.36 -6.62 -23.30
CA MET A 144 -17.17 -6.21 -24.45
C MET A 144 -18.09 -7.33 -24.92
N LYS A 145 -19.11 -6.98 -25.65
CA LYS A 145 -19.86 -7.88 -26.55
C LYS A 145 -19.39 -7.64 -27.98
N TRP A 146 -19.49 -8.62 -28.86
CA TRP A 146 -19.09 -8.47 -30.24
C TRP A 146 -20.09 -9.16 -31.17
N SER A 147 -20.21 -8.64 -32.38
CA SER A 147 -21.19 -9.12 -33.35
C SER A 147 -22.61 -9.21 -32.73
N ASP A 148 -23.28 -10.30 -32.95
CA ASP A 148 -24.61 -10.67 -32.42
C ASP A 148 -24.55 -11.48 -31.12
N LYS A 149 -23.36 -11.64 -30.52
CA LYS A 149 -23.13 -12.46 -29.31
C LYS A 149 -23.65 -11.82 -28.06
N THR A 150 -24.14 -12.63 -27.14
CA THR A 150 -24.63 -12.19 -25.82
C THR A 150 -23.58 -12.28 -24.74
N ILE A 151 -22.62 -13.17 -24.90
CA ILE A 151 -21.47 -13.34 -23.99
C ILE A 151 -20.63 -12.06 -23.88
N ARG A 152 -20.08 -11.86 -22.71
CA ARG A 152 -19.11 -10.79 -22.44
C ARG A 152 -17.75 -11.38 -22.17
N PHE A 153 -16.71 -10.90 -22.85
CA PHE A 153 -15.33 -11.29 -22.64
C PHE A 153 -14.40 -10.10 -22.85
N ALA A 154 -13.10 -10.21 -22.51
CA ALA A 154 -12.15 -9.11 -22.71
C ALA A 154 -11.99 -8.72 -24.18
N ARG A 155 -11.98 -9.72 -25.06
CA ARG A 155 -11.94 -9.61 -26.53
C ARG A 155 -12.73 -10.76 -27.16
N PRO A 156 -13.08 -10.68 -28.45
CA PRO A 156 -13.77 -11.76 -29.15
C PRO A 156 -13.03 -13.09 -29.02
N ILE A 157 -13.77 -14.11 -28.61
CA ILE A 157 -13.27 -15.50 -28.61
C ILE A 157 -13.35 -16.01 -30.05
N GLU A 158 -12.30 -16.70 -30.47
CA GLU A 158 -12.18 -17.21 -31.85
C GLU A 158 -12.20 -18.74 -31.95
N TRP A 159 -11.63 -19.45 -30.95
CA TRP A 159 -11.60 -20.91 -30.92
C TRP A 159 -11.52 -21.46 -29.51
N PHE A 160 -11.89 -22.73 -29.34
CA PHE A 160 -11.63 -23.52 -28.16
C PHE A 160 -10.89 -24.80 -28.57
N LEU A 161 -9.79 -25.12 -27.85
CA LEU A 161 -9.19 -26.45 -27.87
C LEU A 161 -9.45 -27.09 -26.52
N ALA A 162 -10.03 -28.30 -26.52
CA ALA A 162 -10.32 -29.02 -25.29
C ALA A 162 -10.07 -30.51 -25.47
N LEU A 163 -9.07 -31.07 -24.76
CA LEU A 163 -8.73 -32.48 -24.81
C LEU A 163 -8.71 -33.07 -23.40
N TYR A 164 -9.35 -34.22 -23.24
CA TYR A 164 -9.24 -35.07 -22.07
C TYR A 164 -8.58 -36.39 -22.47
N GLY A 165 -7.32 -36.57 -22.08
CA GLY A 165 -6.45 -37.56 -22.69
C GLY A 165 -6.21 -37.23 -24.18
N ASN A 166 -6.70 -38.10 -25.06
CA ASN A 166 -6.65 -37.92 -26.52
C ASN A 166 -8.03 -37.63 -27.15
N LYS A 167 -9.07 -37.49 -26.35
CA LYS A 167 -10.45 -37.24 -26.81
C LYS A 167 -10.78 -35.77 -26.70
N VAL A 168 -11.52 -35.27 -27.71
CA VAL A 168 -12.08 -33.92 -27.67
C VAL A 168 -13.22 -33.87 -26.65
N VAL A 169 -13.17 -32.88 -25.77
CA VAL A 169 -14.30 -32.52 -24.88
C VAL A 169 -15.22 -31.58 -25.67
N GLU A 170 -16.33 -32.13 -26.17
CA GLU A 170 -17.25 -31.41 -27.06
C GLU A 170 -18.16 -30.45 -26.27
N PHE A 171 -18.08 -29.17 -26.56
CA PHE A 171 -19.04 -28.16 -26.12
C PHE A 171 -19.10 -27.00 -27.14
N GLU A 172 -20.10 -26.16 -26.98
CA GLU A 172 -20.31 -25.00 -27.86
C GLU A 172 -20.74 -23.77 -27.01
N ILE A 173 -20.14 -22.62 -27.31
CA ILE A 173 -20.52 -21.33 -26.77
C ILE A 173 -20.74 -20.35 -27.92
N GLU A 174 -21.98 -19.85 -28.08
CA GLU A 174 -22.32 -18.83 -29.06
C GLU A 174 -21.90 -19.18 -30.52
N GLY A 175 -22.00 -20.46 -30.91
CA GLY A 175 -21.64 -20.94 -32.26
C GLY A 175 -20.16 -21.32 -32.43
N ILE A 176 -19.31 -21.13 -31.38
CA ILE A 176 -17.91 -21.56 -31.40
C ILE A 176 -17.82 -22.93 -30.75
N LYS A 177 -17.46 -23.95 -31.52
CA LYS A 177 -17.31 -25.33 -31.06
C LYS A 177 -15.89 -25.61 -30.62
N SER A 178 -15.78 -26.37 -29.53
CA SER A 178 -14.49 -26.94 -29.13
C SER A 178 -13.97 -27.95 -30.12
N SER A 179 -12.67 -28.08 -30.23
CA SER A 179 -12.01 -29.00 -31.17
C SER A 179 -10.64 -29.43 -30.60
N ASN A 180 -9.89 -30.18 -31.42
CA ASN A 180 -8.47 -30.46 -31.17
C ASN A 180 -7.53 -29.53 -31.96
N LYS A 181 -8.01 -28.38 -32.42
CA LYS A 181 -7.22 -27.44 -33.22
C LYS A 181 -6.81 -26.21 -32.44
N SER A 182 -5.57 -25.77 -32.66
CA SER A 182 -5.03 -24.52 -32.18
C SER A 182 -4.43 -23.69 -33.31
N LYS A 183 -4.22 -22.41 -33.09
CA LYS A 183 -3.59 -21.49 -34.04
C LYS A 183 -2.19 -21.10 -33.54
N GLY A 184 -1.23 -21.06 -34.46
CA GLY A 184 0.11 -20.55 -34.20
C GLY A 184 0.16 -19.02 -34.11
N HIS A 185 1.38 -18.47 -34.16
CA HIS A 185 1.61 -17.03 -34.20
C HIS A 185 0.86 -16.39 -35.38
N ARG A 186 0.25 -15.22 -35.15
CA ARG A 186 -0.67 -14.57 -36.11
C ARG A 186 -0.10 -14.43 -37.53
N PHE A 187 1.20 -14.13 -37.66
CA PHE A 187 1.88 -13.89 -38.94
C PHE A 187 2.83 -15.01 -39.35
N PHE A 188 3.37 -15.78 -38.40
CA PHE A 188 4.45 -16.75 -38.64
C PHE A 188 4.04 -18.19 -38.31
N GLY A 189 2.85 -18.42 -37.78
CA GLY A 189 2.32 -19.73 -37.45
C GLY A 189 1.16 -20.12 -38.36
N LYS A 190 0.73 -21.39 -38.24
CA LYS A 190 -0.40 -21.98 -38.94
C LYS A 190 -1.37 -22.57 -37.94
N GLU A 191 -2.58 -22.92 -38.40
CA GLU A 191 -3.48 -23.79 -37.63
C GLU A 191 -2.91 -25.20 -37.64
N PHE A 192 -3.02 -25.90 -36.51
CA PHE A 192 -2.51 -27.26 -36.34
C PHE A 192 -3.43 -28.08 -35.42
N GLU A 193 -3.46 -29.39 -35.67
CA GLU A 193 -4.19 -30.34 -34.84
C GLU A 193 -3.31 -30.88 -33.71
N VAL A 194 -3.93 -31.18 -32.59
CA VAL A 194 -3.30 -31.60 -31.33
C VAL A 194 -3.89 -32.94 -30.91
N SER A 195 -3.02 -33.87 -30.50
CA SER A 195 -3.40 -35.21 -30.04
C SER A 195 -3.21 -35.45 -28.56
N SER A 196 -2.38 -34.64 -27.92
CA SER A 196 -2.10 -34.72 -26.47
C SER A 196 -1.53 -33.40 -25.92
N VAL A 197 -1.36 -33.29 -24.61
CA VAL A 197 -0.70 -32.12 -23.96
C VAL A 197 0.72 -31.96 -24.48
N GLU A 198 1.51 -33.02 -24.56
CA GLU A 198 2.89 -32.99 -25.04
C GLU A 198 2.98 -32.55 -26.50
N ASP A 199 2.09 -33.07 -27.33
CA ASP A 199 1.99 -32.69 -28.72
C ASP A 199 1.64 -31.20 -28.88
N TYR A 200 0.73 -30.68 -28.05
CA TYR A 200 0.42 -29.25 -27.96
C TYR A 200 1.63 -28.40 -27.64
N LEU A 201 2.32 -28.73 -26.54
CA LEU A 201 3.49 -27.97 -26.08
C LEU A 201 4.61 -27.92 -27.12
N LYS A 202 4.78 -29.02 -27.87
CA LYS A 202 5.72 -29.09 -28.99
C LYS A 202 5.27 -28.24 -30.17
N LYS A 203 4.05 -28.50 -30.68
CA LYS A 203 3.53 -27.84 -31.87
C LYS A 203 3.31 -26.35 -31.73
N ILE A 204 2.87 -25.88 -30.54
CA ILE A 204 2.67 -24.45 -30.31
C ILE A 204 4.00 -23.68 -30.43
N ARG A 205 5.09 -24.27 -29.94
CA ARG A 205 6.45 -23.71 -30.06
C ARG A 205 6.95 -23.76 -31.52
N GLU A 206 6.75 -24.86 -32.22
CA GLU A 206 7.08 -24.99 -33.67
C GLU A 206 6.30 -23.97 -34.52
N ASN A 207 5.13 -23.53 -34.07
CA ASN A 207 4.33 -22.48 -34.67
C ASN A 207 4.58 -21.08 -34.10
N ASN A 208 5.79 -20.85 -33.54
CA ASN A 208 6.31 -19.57 -33.11
C ASN A 208 5.50 -18.89 -31.99
N VAL A 209 5.00 -19.67 -31.04
CA VAL A 209 4.36 -19.14 -29.82
C VAL A 209 5.03 -19.71 -28.60
N ILE A 210 5.48 -18.82 -27.72
CA ILE A 210 6.02 -19.16 -26.40
C ILE A 210 4.93 -18.88 -25.37
N ILE A 211 4.25 -19.92 -24.91
CA ILE A 211 3.08 -19.77 -24.02
C ILE A 211 3.46 -19.49 -22.56
N ASP A 212 4.67 -19.90 -22.14
CA ASP A 212 5.16 -19.68 -20.77
C ASP A 212 5.63 -18.23 -20.61
N ILE A 213 4.98 -17.49 -19.70
CA ILE A 213 5.28 -16.08 -19.43
C ILE A 213 6.70 -15.92 -18.85
N SER A 214 7.11 -16.83 -17.97
CA SER A 214 8.44 -16.76 -17.33
C SER A 214 9.55 -16.98 -18.37
N GLU A 215 9.34 -17.90 -19.30
CA GLU A 215 10.27 -18.13 -20.39
C GLU A 215 10.34 -16.92 -21.34
N ARG A 216 9.17 -16.36 -21.75
CA ARG A 216 9.16 -15.15 -22.60
C ARG A 216 9.88 -13.98 -21.93
N ARG A 217 9.63 -13.76 -20.65
CA ARG A 217 10.30 -12.70 -19.87
C ARG A 217 11.81 -12.88 -19.90
N LYS A 218 12.30 -14.07 -19.59
CA LYS A 218 13.73 -14.39 -19.62
C LYS A 218 14.35 -14.19 -21.00
N MET A 219 13.64 -14.61 -22.06
CA MET A 219 14.10 -14.37 -23.43
C MET A 219 14.23 -12.87 -23.74
N ILE A 220 13.28 -12.04 -23.29
CA ILE A 220 13.34 -10.59 -23.48
C ILE A 220 14.54 -10.00 -22.75
N GLU A 221 14.76 -10.37 -21.48
CA GLU A 221 15.93 -9.92 -20.69
C GLU A 221 17.26 -10.31 -21.36
N GLU A 222 17.38 -11.54 -21.82
CA GLU A 222 18.56 -12.03 -22.53
C GLU A 222 18.80 -11.28 -23.85
N MET A 223 17.73 -11.02 -24.63
CA MET A 223 17.81 -10.26 -25.86
C MET A 223 18.19 -8.80 -25.65
N ILE A 224 17.62 -8.14 -24.62
CA ILE A 224 17.98 -6.79 -24.22
C ILE A 224 19.48 -6.74 -23.88
N ASN A 225 19.93 -7.63 -23.01
CA ASN A 225 21.32 -7.65 -22.57
C ASN A 225 22.30 -7.94 -23.73
N LYS A 226 21.92 -8.81 -24.65
CA LYS A 226 22.73 -9.12 -25.85
C LYS A 226 22.79 -7.96 -26.85
N ALA A 227 21.79 -7.09 -26.85
CA ALA A 227 21.73 -5.94 -27.76
C ALA A 227 22.55 -4.73 -27.29
N LEU A 228 23.02 -4.72 -26.04
CA LEU A 228 23.79 -3.65 -25.42
C LEU A 228 25.28 -3.80 -25.70
N LEU A 229 25.97 -2.66 -25.87
CA LEU A 229 27.42 -2.60 -25.88
C LEU A 229 27.98 -2.62 -24.43
N GLU A 230 29.31 -2.80 -24.29
CA GLU A 230 29.94 -2.95 -22.98
C GLU A 230 29.76 -1.75 -22.05
N ASP A 231 29.62 -0.55 -22.61
CA ASP A 231 29.43 0.73 -21.90
C ASP A 231 27.97 1.20 -21.82
N GLU A 232 27.03 0.39 -22.26
CA GLU A 232 25.60 0.66 -22.28
C GLU A 232 24.83 -0.09 -21.21
N LYS A 233 23.70 0.47 -20.78
CA LYS A 233 22.74 -0.13 -19.88
C LYS A 233 21.32 0.18 -20.32
N ALA A 234 20.43 -0.80 -20.40
CA ALA A 234 19.01 -0.53 -20.58
C ALA A 234 18.37 -0.11 -19.25
N ASP A 235 17.50 0.89 -19.32
CA ASP A 235 16.64 1.29 -18.18
C ASP A 235 15.41 0.38 -18.12
N ILE A 236 15.59 -0.81 -17.53
CA ILE A 236 14.56 -1.82 -17.40
C ILE A 236 13.71 -1.49 -16.16
N ASP A 237 12.46 -1.13 -16.41
CA ASP A 237 11.41 -1.02 -15.39
C ASP A 237 10.64 -2.35 -15.34
N GLU A 238 10.49 -2.93 -14.14
CA GLU A 238 9.86 -4.23 -13.94
C GLU A 238 8.41 -4.26 -14.47
N GLY A 239 7.66 -3.18 -14.23
CA GLY A 239 6.28 -3.07 -14.70
C GLY A 239 6.20 -3.00 -16.24
N LEU A 240 7.15 -2.27 -16.87
CA LEU A 240 7.26 -2.22 -18.32
C LEU A 240 7.64 -3.58 -18.91
N LEU A 241 8.59 -4.28 -18.29
CA LEU A 241 9.01 -5.61 -18.74
C LEU A 241 7.85 -6.60 -18.64
N ASP A 242 7.07 -6.59 -17.57
CA ASP A 242 5.87 -7.40 -17.41
C ASP A 242 4.81 -7.06 -18.48
N GLU A 243 4.58 -5.75 -18.73
CA GLU A 243 3.64 -5.32 -19.76
C GLU A 243 4.08 -5.81 -21.14
N VAL A 244 5.34 -5.61 -21.50
CA VAL A 244 5.90 -6.01 -22.81
C VAL A 244 5.89 -7.52 -22.98
N THR A 245 6.23 -8.29 -21.95
CA THR A 245 6.15 -9.76 -21.94
C THR A 245 4.74 -10.24 -22.28
N ASN A 246 3.72 -9.53 -21.80
CA ASN A 246 2.32 -9.86 -22.02
C ASN A 246 1.71 -9.24 -23.30
N LEU A 247 2.51 -8.52 -24.10
CA LEU A 247 2.10 -7.98 -25.40
C LEU A 247 2.54 -8.86 -26.59
N VAL A 248 3.44 -9.83 -26.37
CA VAL A 248 4.03 -10.62 -27.44
C VAL A 248 3.80 -12.11 -27.26
N GLU A 249 3.71 -12.87 -28.36
CA GLU A 249 3.71 -14.32 -28.39
C GLU A 249 5.09 -14.90 -28.65
N HIS A 250 5.92 -14.19 -29.44
CA HIS A 250 7.31 -14.51 -29.71
C HIS A 250 8.13 -13.21 -29.69
N PRO A 251 8.97 -12.99 -28.66
CA PRO A 251 9.71 -11.75 -28.56
C PRO A 251 10.91 -11.70 -29.51
N TYR A 252 11.16 -10.51 -30.08
CA TYR A 252 12.41 -10.19 -30.79
C TYR A 252 12.81 -8.74 -30.48
N ALA A 253 14.03 -8.54 -30.01
CA ALA A 253 14.54 -7.22 -29.66
C ALA A 253 15.16 -6.51 -30.87
N ILE A 254 14.80 -5.26 -31.09
CA ILE A 254 15.36 -4.39 -32.11
C ILE A 254 15.90 -3.11 -31.46
N VAL A 255 17.15 -2.75 -31.76
CA VAL A 255 17.73 -1.48 -31.37
C VAL A 255 17.37 -0.41 -32.41
N GLY A 256 16.72 0.65 -31.96
CA GLY A 256 16.42 1.84 -32.74
C GLY A 256 17.21 3.05 -32.24
N ASN A 257 17.28 4.08 -33.08
CA ASN A 257 17.95 5.35 -32.78
C ASN A 257 17.00 6.51 -32.96
N PHE A 258 17.34 7.65 -32.33
CA PHE A 258 16.67 8.93 -32.55
C PHE A 258 17.72 10.05 -32.69
N SER A 259 17.32 11.24 -33.18
CA SER A 259 18.26 12.35 -33.34
C SER A 259 18.82 12.83 -32.01
N GLU A 260 20.14 13.06 -31.93
CA GLU A 260 20.80 13.62 -30.76
C GLU A 260 20.27 15.02 -30.40
N ASP A 261 19.67 15.75 -31.34
CA ASP A 261 19.05 17.06 -31.08
C ASP A 261 17.95 17.00 -30.00
N PHE A 262 17.30 15.85 -29.84
CA PHE A 262 16.31 15.70 -28.78
C PHE A 262 16.90 15.66 -27.37
N LEU A 263 18.20 15.38 -27.21
CA LEU A 263 18.87 15.34 -25.92
C LEU A 263 18.99 16.73 -25.24
N GLU A 264 18.58 17.81 -25.89
CA GLU A 264 18.38 19.11 -25.24
C GLU A 264 17.20 19.13 -24.28
N VAL A 265 16.19 18.23 -24.49
CA VAL A 265 15.06 18.04 -23.59
C VAL A 265 15.51 17.22 -22.39
N PRO A 266 15.05 17.52 -21.17
CA PRO A 266 15.38 16.70 -20.01
C PRO A 266 15.15 15.21 -20.25
N GLN A 267 16.16 14.40 -19.95
CA GLN A 267 16.12 12.95 -20.25
C GLN A 267 14.90 12.25 -19.64
N GLU A 268 14.41 12.71 -18.48
CA GLU A 268 13.26 12.15 -17.81
C GLU A 268 11.97 12.27 -18.65
N VAL A 269 11.85 13.34 -19.44
CA VAL A 269 10.73 13.54 -20.39
C VAL A 269 10.85 12.55 -21.55
N LEU A 270 12.05 12.40 -22.12
CA LEU A 270 12.32 11.48 -23.22
C LEU A 270 12.10 10.02 -22.77
N ILE A 271 12.57 9.67 -21.57
CA ILE A 271 12.39 8.34 -20.97
C ILE A 271 10.90 8.03 -20.78
N ILE A 272 10.11 8.97 -20.27
CA ILE A 272 8.66 8.76 -20.12
C ILE A 272 7.99 8.61 -21.48
N SER A 273 8.36 9.44 -22.46
CA SER A 273 7.84 9.31 -23.83
C SER A 273 8.11 7.93 -24.41
N MET A 274 9.30 7.37 -24.20
CA MET A 274 9.64 6.02 -24.65
C MET A 274 8.88 4.94 -23.89
N LYS A 275 8.89 4.97 -22.56
CA LYS A 275 8.30 3.92 -21.71
C LYS A 275 6.77 3.90 -21.76
N VAL A 276 6.14 5.07 -21.58
CA VAL A 276 4.67 5.14 -21.38
C VAL A 276 3.91 5.07 -22.70
N HIS A 277 4.41 5.75 -23.75
CA HIS A 277 3.72 5.79 -25.03
C HIS A 277 4.04 4.60 -25.92
N GLN A 278 5.31 4.21 -26.00
CA GLN A 278 5.80 3.27 -27.00
C GLN A 278 6.21 1.91 -26.42
N ARG A 279 6.31 1.77 -25.09
CA ARG A 279 6.80 0.56 -24.41
C ARG A 279 8.22 0.19 -24.85
N TYR A 280 9.06 1.21 -25.04
CA TYR A 280 10.47 1.03 -25.37
C TYR A 280 11.33 1.10 -24.11
N PHE A 281 12.47 0.41 -24.15
CA PHE A 281 13.48 0.46 -23.11
C PHE A 281 14.56 1.46 -23.51
N PRO A 282 14.73 2.59 -22.78
CA PRO A 282 15.80 3.55 -23.03
C PRO A 282 17.17 2.93 -22.78
N ILE A 283 18.17 3.33 -23.57
CA ILE A 283 19.56 2.96 -23.35
C ILE A 283 20.30 4.12 -22.71
N LEU A 284 20.99 3.85 -21.61
CA LEU A 284 21.79 4.80 -20.84
C LEU A 284 23.26 4.43 -20.92
N ASP A 285 24.15 5.40 -20.73
CA ASP A 285 25.56 5.14 -20.47
C ASP A 285 25.79 4.63 -19.03
N LYS A 286 27.03 4.24 -18.69
CA LYS A 286 27.40 3.80 -17.32
C LYS A 286 27.19 4.84 -16.24
N LYS A 287 27.08 6.13 -16.60
CA LYS A 287 26.81 7.25 -15.67
C LYS A 287 25.32 7.53 -15.51
N GLY A 288 24.44 6.81 -16.22
CA GLY A 288 23.00 7.00 -16.19
C GLY A 288 22.50 8.12 -17.10
N LYS A 289 23.32 8.62 -18.03
CA LYS A 289 22.89 9.59 -19.04
C LYS A 289 22.24 8.88 -20.22
N LEU A 290 21.12 9.39 -20.70
CA LEU A 290 20.38 8.85 -21.84
C LEU A 290 21.24 8.94 -23.12
N LEU A 291 21.35 7.83 -23.83
CA LEU A 291 21.91 7.75 -25.17
C LEU A 291 20.79 7.91 -26.22
N PRO A 292 21.09 8.36 -27.45
CA PRO A 292 20.09 8.52 -28.51
C PRO A 292 19.66 7.17 -29.10
N LYS A 293 19.38 6.18 -28.24
CA LYS A 293 19.08 4.80 -28.56
C LYS A 293 17.98 4.25 -27.67
N PHE A 294 17.24 3.29 -28.20
CA PHE A 294 16.21 2.55 -27.44
C PHE A 294 16.13 1.10 -27.93
N ILE A 295 15.52 0.24 -27.13
CA ILE A 295 15.18 -1.13 -27.51
C ILE A 295 13.65 -1.25 -27.55
N VAL A 296 13.14 -1.80 -28.66
CA VAL A 296 11.76 -2.23 -28.82
C VAL A 296 11.69 -3.74 -28.93
N ILE A 297 10.72 -4.36 -28.23
CA ILE A 297 10.41 -5.77 -28.37
C ILE A 297 9.22 -5.90 -29.31
N ARG A 298 9.47 -6.47 -30.48
CA ARG A 298 8.40 -6.79 -31.43
C ARG A 298 7.83 -8.19 -31.18
N ASN A 299 6.58 -8.39 -31.55
CA ASN A 299 5.97 -9.72 -31.68
C ASN A 299 6.38 -10.31 -33.03
N GLY A 300 7.46 -11.07 -33.08
CA GLY A 300 8.02 -11.61 -34.32
C GLY A 300 9.26 -12.46 -34.07
N ILE A 301 9.72 -13.14 -35.16
CA ILE A 301 10.77 -14.16 -35.05
C ILE A 301 12.15 -13.69 -35.53
N ASP A 302 12.22 -12.52 -36.19
CA ASP A 302 13.43 -12.04 -36.84
C ASP A 302 13.56 -10.52 -36.83
N PHE A 303 14.70 -10.01 -37.28
CA PHE A 303 14.93 -8.59 -37.53
C PHE A 303 14.12 -8.11 -38.75
N SER A 304 13.56 -6.90 -38.64
CA SER A 304 12.87 -6.24 -39.72
C SER A 304 13.26 -4.78 -39.82
N GLN A 305 13.88 -4.37 -40.92
CA GLN A 305 14.28 -2.97 -41.16
C GLN A 305 13.06 -2.03 -41.15
N ASN A 306 11.97 -2.44 -41.81
CA ASN A 306 10.74 -1.64 -41.85
C ASN A 306 10.14 -1.42 -40.46
N VAL A 307 10.22 -2.42 -39.57
CA VAL A 307 9.76 -2.31 -38.19
C VAL A 307 10.65 -1.34 -37.40
N LYS A 308 11.98 -1.43 -37.57
CA LYS A 308 12.93 -0.48 -36.97
C LYS A 308 12.61 0.95 -37.39
N GLU A 309 12.57 1.24 -38.69
CA GLU A 309 12.29 2.56 -39.22
C GLU A 309 10.92 3.10 -38.83
N GLY A 310 9.90 2.22 -38.78
CA GLY A 310 8.57 2.57 -38.31
C GLY A 310 8.57 3.03 -36.86
N ASN A 311 9.26 2.30 -35.97
CA ASN A 311 9.38 2.67 -34.55
C ASN A 311 10.20 3.94 -34.34
N GLU A 312 11.32 4.12 -35.05
CA GLU A 312 12.14 5.33 -35.03
C GLU A 312 11.32 6.57 -35.46
N LYS A 313 10.53 6.45 -36.53
CA LYS A 313 9.64 7.52 -37.01
C LYS A 313 8.56 7.90 -36.02
N VAL A 314 7.90 6.91 -35.41
CA VAL A 314 6.85 7.15 -34.40
C VAL A 314 7.45 7.80 -33.18
N LEU A 315 8.60 7.31 -32.69
CA LEU A 315 9.27 7.91 -31.55
C LEU A 315 9.70 9.34 -31.84
N SER A 316 10.32 9.61 -33.01
CA SER A 316 10.76 10.96 -33.38
C SER A 316 9.61 11.97 -33.37
N ALA A 317 8.42 11.59 -33.83
CA ALA A 317 7.24 12.45 -33.76
C ALA A 317 6.85 12.79 -32.29
N ARG A 318 6.89 11.80 -31.39
CA ARG A 318 6.59 12.01 -29.97
C ARG A 318 7.65 12.87 -29.26
N LEU A 319 8.91 12.65 -29.59
CA LEU A 319 10.01 13.46 -29.04
C LEU A 319 9.95 14.90 -29.55
N ALA A 320 9.50 15.11 -30.80
CA ALA A 320 9.28 16.46 -31.34
C ALA A 320 8.15 17.20 -30.61
N ASP A 321 7.04 16.52 -30.28
CA ASP A 321 5.97 17.09 -29.47
C ASP A 321 6.49 17.49 -28.07
N ALA A 322 7.21 16.59 -27.40
CA ALA A 322 7.80 16.85 -26.09
C ALA A 322 8.81 18.02 -26.11
N ARG A 323 9.64 18.10 -27.15
CA ARG A 323 10.57 19.21 -27.41
C ARG A 323 9.82 20.52 -27.57
N PHE A 324 8.77 20.53 -28.36
CA PHE A 324 7.93 21.72 -28.59
C PHE A 324 7.34 22.20 -27.25
N PHE A 325 6.73 21.35 -26.44
CA PHE A 325 6.21 21.76 -25.14
C PHE A 325 7.30 22.32 -24.22
N TYR A 326 8.46 21.67 -24.16
CA TYR A 326 9.58 22.12 -23.36
C TYR A 326 10.06 23.51 -23.77
N GLN A 327 10.24 23.73 -25.07
CA GLN A 327 10.70 25.04 -25.61
C GLN A 327 9.65 26.14 -25.43
N GLU A 328 8.35 25.86 -25.60
CA GLU A 328 7.29 26.83 -25.35
C GLU A 328 7.21 27.20 -23.86
N ASP A 329 7.32 26.21 -22.95
CA ASP A 329 7.32 26.48 -21.52
C ASP A 329 8.52 27.33 -21.08
N LEU A 330 9.68 27.15 -21.70
CA LEU A 330 10.85 28.00 -21.45
C LEU A 330 10.64 29.46 -21.86
N LYS A 331 9.69 29.83 -22.70
CA LYS A 331 9.38 31.22 -23.05
C LYS A 331 8.59 31.94 -21.95
N ILE A 332 7.91 31.22 -21.08
CA ILE A 332 7.01 31.78 -20.06
C ILE A 332 7.75 31.89 -18.72
N PRO A 333 7.92 33.09 -18.12
CA PRO A 333 8.48 33.22 -16.78
C PRO A 333 7.69 32.44 -15.73
N LEU A 334 8.40 31.76 -14.78
CA LEU A 334 7.74 30.97 -13.72
C LEU A 334 6.80 31.83 -12.86
N ASP A 335 7.11 33.10 -12.63
CA ASP A 335 6.23 34.03 -11.91
C ASP A 335 4.88 34.25 -12.61
N GLN A 336 4.85 34.24 -13.97
CA GLN A 336 3.58 34.28 -14.70
C GLN A 336 2.79 33.00 -14.54
N ASN A 337 3.45 31.85 -14.44
CA ASN A 337 2.78 30.60 -14.16
C ASN A 337 2.21 30.58 -12.74
N VAL A 338 2.89 31.20 -11.76
CA VAL A 338 2.31 31.37 -10.40
C VAL A 338 0.98 32.15 -10.48
N GLU A 339 0.90 33.22 -11.28
CA GLU A 339 -0.37 33.96 -11.47
C GLU A 339 -1.47 33.12 -12.13
N LYS A 340 -1.12 32.23 -13.07
CA LYS A 340 -2.05 31.31 -13.71
C LYS A 340 -2.62 30.27 -12.72
N LEU A 341 -1.93 29.98 -11.60
CA LEU A 341 -2.47 29.08 -10.56
C LEU A 341 -3.79 29.56 -9.96
N LYS A 342 -4.20 30.81 -10.15
CA LYS A 342 -5.52 31.35 -9.80
C LYS A 342 -6.68 30.66 -10.54
N THR A 343 -6.40 30.01 -11.68
CA THR A 343 -7.38 29.27 -12.46
C THR A 343 -7.42 27.78 -12.13
N VAL A 344 -6.43 27.28 -11.39
CA VAL A 344 -6.32 25.86 -11.04
C VAL A 344 -6.95 25.61 -9.68
N VAL A 345 -8.06 24.90 -9.65
CA VAL A 345 -8.73 24.53 -8.39
C VAL A 345 -7.87 23.52 -7.64
N PHE A 346 -7.50 23.83 -6.38
CA PHE A 346 -6.89 22.87 -5.49
C PHE A 346 -7.97 21.91 -4.94
N GLN A 347 -8.97 22.50 -4.29
CA GLN A 347 -10.14 21.80 -3.80
C GLN A 347 -11.30 22.80 -3.71
N LYS A 348 -12.53 22.35 -4.02
CA LYS A 348 -13.71 23.23 -4.15
C LYS A 348 -13.90 24.21 -2.98
N ASP A 349 -13.66 23.75 -1.77
CA ASP A 349 -13.91 24.52 -0.54
C ASP A 349 -12.63 25.21 0.00
N LEU A 350 -11.45 24.85 -0.52
CA LEU A 350 -10.15 25.40 -0.11
C LEU A 350 -9.57 26.41 -1.14
N GLY A 351 -10.30 26.60 -2.25
CA GLY A 351 -9.91 27.56 -3.29
C GLY A 351 -8.91 27.00 -4.31
N THR A 352 -8.11 27.89 -4.88
CA THR A 352 -7.19 27.61 -5.97
C THR A 352 -5.81 27.19 -5.47
N MET A 353 -4.96 26.67 -6.39
CA MET A 353 -3.54 26.40 -6.09
C MET A 353 -2.80 27.69 -5.71
N PHE A 354 -3.18 28.84 -6.23
CA PHE A 354 -2.63 30.12 -5.82
C PHE A 354 -2.93 30.43 -4.35
N ASN A 355 -4.16 30.22 -3.90
CA ASN A 355 -4.52 30.38 -2.48
C ASN A 355 -3.72 29.43 -1.59
N LYS A 356 -3.57 28.16 -2.03
CA LYS A 356 -2.73 27.19 -1.33
C LYS A 356 -1.28 27.67 -1.21
N VAL A 357 -0.65 28.14 -2.28
CA VAL A 357 0.71 28.70 -2.23
C VAL A 357 0.82 29.82 -1.19
N LYS A 358 -0.17 30.72 -1.15
CA LYS A 358 -0.19 31.84 -0.18
C LYS A 358 -0.31 31.37 1.27
N ARG A 359 -1.07 30.33 1.56
CA ARG A 359 -1.11 29.73 2.91
C ARG A 359 0.21 29.03 3.23
N THR A 360 0.76 28.30 2.26
CA THR A 360 2.05 27.62 2.40
C THR A 360 3.18 28.60 2.70
N GLU A 361 3.19 29.81 2.07
CA GLU A 361 4.14 30.89 2.39
C GLU A 361 4.09 31.31 3.87
N LYS A 362 2.88 31.48 4.46
CA LYS A 362 2.71 31.83 5.87
C LYS A 362 3.23 30.75 6.80
N ILE A 363 2.95 29.47 6.48
CA ILE A 363 3.44 28.34 7.27
C ILE A 363 4.97 28.23 7.18
N ALA A 364 5.53 28.43 5.97
CA ALA A 364 6.97 28.43 5.78
C ALA A 364 7.67 29.57 6.55
N GLU A 365 7.10 30.78 6.60
CA GLU A 365 7.63 31.89 7.40
C GLU A 365 7.69 31.54 8.88
N PHE A 366 6.67 30.89 9.42
CA PHE A 366 6.68 30.37 10.78
C PHE A 366 7.81 29.35 11.00
N LEU A 367 7.95 28.36 10.08
CA LEU A 367 9.00 27.34 10.16
C LEU A 367 10.40 27.95 10.07
N ILE A 368 10.64 28.90 9.17
CA ILE A 368 11.90 29.61 9.00
C ILE A 368 12.32 30.27 10.32
N GLY A 369 11.40 31.00 10.95
CA GLY A 369 11.64 31.66 12.25
C GLY A 369 11.90 30.66 13.37
N LYS A 370 11.04 29.64 13.52
CA LYS A 370 11.10 28.64 14.58
C LYS A 370 12.39 27.79 14.50
N LEU A 371 12.80 27.41 13.29
CA LEU A 371 13.98 26.60 13.03
C LEU A 371 15.27 27.43 12.84
N LYS A 372 15.17 28.78 12.93
CA LYS A 372 16.29 29.72 12.84
C LYS A 372 16.99 29.78 11.47
N TYR A 373 16.27 29.53 10.39
CA TYR A 373 16.77 29.61 8.99
C TYR A 373 16.54 30.97 8.35
N ASN A 374 16.52 32.07 9.14
CA ASN A 374 16.28 33.44 8.64
C ASN A 374 17.27 33.87 7.56
N TYR A 375 18.51 33.34 7.58
CA TYR A 375 19.53 33.63 6.59
C TYR A 375 19.25 33.02 5.20
N MET A 376 18.34 32.02 5.11
CA MET A 376 17.87 31.42 3.86
C MET A 376 16.42 31.80 3.51
N LYS A 377 15.84 32.77 4.22
CA LYS A 377 14.43 33.14 4.08
C LYS A 377 14.04 33.44 2.62
N ALA A 378 14.89 34.16 1.90
CA ALA A 378 14.62 34.53 0.52
C ALA A 378 14.48 33.31 -0.39
N ASP A 379 15.41 32.35 -0.31
CA ASP A 379 15.45 31.16 -1.15
C ASP A 379 14.33 30.18 -0.81
N ILE A 380 14.06 30.01 0.49
CA ILE A 380 12.95 29.15 0.96
C ILE A 380 11.61 29.71 0.46
N LEU A 381 11.33 30.99 0.64
CA LEU A 381 10.09 31.61 0.17
C LEU A 381 10.01 31.64 -1.37
N ARG A 382 11.15 31.79 -2.07
CA ARG A 382 11.19 31.65 -3.52
C ARG A 382 10.81 30.24 -3.95
N THR A 383 11.32 29.22 -3.27
CA THR A 383 10.97 27.83 -3.50
C THR A 383 9.46 27.59 -3.30
N VAL A 384 8.90 28.04 -2.18
CA VAL A 384 7.45 27.91 -1.89
C VAL A 384 6.62 28.57 -2.99
N LYS A 385 6.98 29.78 -3.40
CA LYS A 385 6.28 30.53 -4.45
C LYS A 385 6.26 29.79 -5.77
N LEU A 386 7.38 29.19 -6.17
CA LEU A 386 7.56 28.52 -7.44
C LEU A 386 7.16 27.03 -7.45
N ALA A 387 7.00 26.41 -6.26
CA ALA A 387 6.83 24.97 -6.09
C ALA A 387 5.72 24.33 -6.93
N LYS A 388 4.68 25.08 -7.27
CA LYS A 388 3.53 24.62 -8.07
C LYS A 388 3.43 25.27 -9.44
N ALA A 389 4.41 26.08 -9.84
CA ALA A 389 4.36 26.86 -11.09
C ALA A 389 4.33 25.98 -12.35
N ASP A 390 4.89 24.78 -12.28
CA ASP A 390 4.90 23.82 -13.40
C ASP A 390 3.53 23.18 -13.68
N LEU A 391 2.59 23.21 -12.74
CA LEU A 391 1.24 22.63 -12.92
C LEU A 391 0.46 23.24 -14.09
N VAL A 392 0.81 24.45 -14.50
CA VAL A 392 0.17 25.18 -15.61
C VAL A 392 1.06 25.25 -16.84
N SER A 393 2.16 24.51 -16.88
CA SER A 393 3.00 24.36 -18.06
C SER A 393 2.34 23.46 -19.10
N ASN A 394 2.68 23.65 -20.37
CA ASN A 394 2.18 22.78 -21.45
C ASN A 394 2.60 21.32 -21.22
N MET A 395 3.85 21.12 -20.77
CA MET A 395 4.37 19.77 -20.48
C MET A 395 3.52 19.04 -19.43
N ILE A 396 3.28 19.65 -18.28
CA ILE A 396 2.51 19.01 -17.19
C ILE A 396 1.02 18.96 -17.51
N GLY A 397 0.52 19.80 -18.40
CA GLY A 397 -0.84 19.73 -18.94
C GLY A 397 -1.14 18.43 -19.69
N GLU A 398 -0.13 17.82 -20.28
CA GLU A 398 -0.26 16.51 -20.92
C GLU A 398 -0.30 15.39 -19.86
N LYS A 399 -1.32 14.52 -19.96
CA LYS A 399 -1.62 13.47 -18.97
C LYS A 399 -0.42 12.58 -18.65
N GLU A 400 0.37 12.26 -19.63
CA GLU A 400 1.52 11.35 -19.53
C GLU A 400 2.65 11.93 -18.70
N PHE A 401 2.83 13.24 -18.75
CA PHE A 401 3.90 13.97 -18.07
C PHE A 401 3.51 14.47 -16.67
N THR A 402 2.27 14.26 -16.23
CA THR A 402 1.83 14.69 -14.89
C THR A 402 2.68 14.12 -13.75
N LYS A 403 3.33 12.96 -13.97
CA LYS A 403 4.26 12.36 -13.01
C LYS A 403 5.57 13.14 -12.84
N LEU A 404 5.85 14.07 -13.76
CA LEU A 404 7.05 14.94 -13.73
C LEU A 404 6.83 16.24 -12.95
N GLN A 405 5.69 16.40 -12.26
CA GLN A 405 5.43 17.54 -11.38
C GLN A 405 6.59 17.73 -10.37
N GLY A 406 6.99 18.96 -10.17
CA GLY A 406 8.14 19.32 -9.35
C GLY A 406 9.48 19.11 -10.08
N LEU A 407 9.67 17.99 -10.79
CA LEU A 407 10.88 17.79 -11.60
C LEU A 407 10.96 18.83 -12.72
N MET A 408 9.88 19.02 -13.48
CA MET A 408 9.86 20.02 -14.56
C MET A 408 9.97 21.44 -14.01
N GLY A 409 9.29 21.74 -12.89
CA GLY A 409 9.47 23.02 -12.19
C GLY A 409 10.93 23.27 -11.81
N SER A 410 11.63 22.25 -11.30
CA SER A 410 13.06 22.33 -11.00
C SER A 410 13.91 22.58 -12.24
N LYS A 411 13.66 21.86 -13.35
CA LYS A 411 14.41 22.04 -14.62
C LYS A 411 14.19 23.45 -15.19
N TYR A 412 12.94 23.92 -15.22
CA TYR A 412 12.64 25.28 -15.66
C TYR A 412 13.29 26.35 -14.77
N ALA A 413 13.35 26.12 -13.46
CA ALA A 413 14.01 27.01 -12.53
C ALA A 413 15.54 27.10 -12.81
N MET A 414 16.20 25.94 -13.01
CA MET A 414 17.62 25.88 -13.37
C MET A 414 17.92 26.63 -14.67
N GLU A 415 17.15 26.37 -15.73
CA GLU A 415 17.35 27.03 -17.05
C GLU A 415 17.14 28.55 -17.00
N ARG A 416 16.44 29.04 -15.98
CA ARG A 416 16.17 30.46 -15.76
C ARG A 416 17.13 31.11 -14.76
N GLY A 417 18.12 30.39 -14.27
CA GLY A 417 19.15 30.93 -13.37
C GLY A 417 18.66 31.16 -11.95
N GLU A 418 17.58 30.44 -11.49
CA GLU A 418 17.26 30.42 -10.08
C GLU A 418 18.38 29.74 -9.30
N GLU A 419 18.54 30.10 -8.01
CA GLU A 419 19.53 29.46 -7.14
C GLU A 419 19.33 27.93 -7.10
N ILE A 420 20.42 27.18 -7.06
CA ILE A 420 20.41 25.71 -7.10
C ILE A 420 19.54 25.12 -5.99
N GLY A 421 19.62 25.69 -4.77
CA GLY A 421 18.79 25.28 -3.63
C GLY A 421 17.30 25.45 -3.90
N VAL A 422 16.90 26.57 -4.54
CA VAL A 422 15.52 26.83 -4.95
C VAL A 422 15.06 25.79 -5.96
N ALA A 423 15.84 25.54 -7.00
CA ALA A 423 15.48 24.60 -8.05
C ALA A 423 15.36 23.16 -7.52
N ILE A 424 16.30 22.72 -6.67
CA ILE A 424 16.24 21.41 -6.02
C ILE A 424 15.03 21.34 -5.08
N GLY A 425 14.78 22.37 -4.28
CA GLY A 425 13.67 22.46 -3.37
C GLY A 425 12.30 22.34 -4.05
N ILE A 426 12.15 22.92 -5.25
CA ILE A 426 10.95 22.77 -6.11
C ILE A 426 10.69 21.29 -6.43
N LYS A 427 11.72 20.50 -6.70
CA LYS A 427 11.58 19.06 -6.95
C LYS A 427 11.28 18.32 -5.63
N GLU A 428 12.09 18.57 -4.61
CA GLU A 428 12.11 17.80 -3.38
C GLU A 428 10.89 18.03 -2.47
N HIS A 429 10.16 19.15 -2.63
CA HIS A 429 8.96 19.37 -1.80
C HIS A 429 7.87 18.31 -2.02
N TYR A 430 7.89 17.57 -3.13
CA TYR A 430 7.00 16.43 -3.36
C TYR A 430 7.46 15.16 -2.65
N TYR A 431 8.70 15.08 -2.20
CA TYR A 431 9.23 13.89 -1.53
C TYR A 431 8.76 13.80 -0.06
N PRO A 432 8.44 12.59 0.45
CA PRO A 432 8.26 11.34 -0.28
C PRO A 432 6.91 11.31 -1.03
N ARG A 433 6.89 10.75 -2.25
CA ARG A 433 5.67 10.60 -3.07
C ARG A 433 4.93 9.29 -2.75
N PHE A 434 5.68 8.28 -2.27
CA PHE A 434 5.18 6.97 -1.86
C PHE A 434 6.04 6.41 -0.72
N GLN A 435 5.62 5.30 -0.13
CA GLN A 435 6.38 4.66 0.95
C GLN A 435 7.72 4.12 0.43
N GLY A 436 8.83 4.49 1.07
CA GLY A 436 10.18 4.14 0.64
C GLY A 436 10.80 5.06 -0.43
N ASP A 437 10.09 6.13 -0.85
CA ASP A 437 10.67 7.17 -1.73
C ASP A 437 11.75 7.98 -1.00
N LEU A 438 12.55 8.72 -1.78
CA LEU A 438 13.53 9.65 -1.25
C LEU A 438 12.86 10.70 -0.35
N LEU A 439 13.60 11.20 0.62
CA LEU A 439 13.20 12.32 1.45
C LEU A 439 13.91 13.60 0.98
N PRO A 440 13.35 14.80 1.20
CA PRO A 440 14.02 16.04 0.86
C PRO A 440 15.33 16.16 1.64
N SER A 441 16.39 16.61 0.96
CA SER A 441 17.72 16.76 1.51
C SER A 441 18.08 18.22 1.82
N GLY A 442 17.60 19.15 1.01
CA GLY A 442 17.80 20.59 1.19
C GLY A 442 16.75 21.21 2.10
N ILE A 443 17.15 22.26 2.86
CA ILE A 443 16.24 22.94 3.79
C ILE A 443 15.07 23.60 3.06
N GLU A 444 15.29 24.07 1.82
CA GLU A 444 14.27 24.64 0.94
C GLU A 444 13.18 23.60 0.64
N GLY A 445 13.59 22.40 0.28
CA GLY A 445 12.68 21.27 0.04
C GLY A 445 11.96 20.77 1.29
N ILE A 446 12.69 20.72 2.42
CA ILE A 446 12.15 20.30 3.72
C ILE A 446 11.04 21.25 4.18
N ILE A 447 11.34 22.56 4.27
CA ILE A 447 10.37 23.55 4.76
C ILE A 447 9.18 23.66 3.79
N THR A 448 9.44 23.72 2.48
CA THR A 448 8.37 23.78 1.48
C THR A 448 7.48 22.53 1.54
N GLY A 449 8.10 21.36 1.63
CA GLY A 449 7.40 20.08 1.71
C GLY A 449 6.57 19.91 2.97
N LEU A 450 7.06 20.33 4.13
CA LEU A 450 6.28 20.33 5.37
C LEU A 450 5.11 21.31 5.30
N SER A 451 5.36 22.54 4.83
CA SER A 451 4.34 23.58 4.72
C SER A 451 3.19 23.18 3.76
N ASP A 452 3.54 22.60 2.60
CA ASP A 452 2.56 22.12 1.61
C ASP A 452 1.70 20.97 2.16
N ARG A 453 2.32 20.04 2.91
CA ARG A 453 1.63 18.88 3.49
C ARG A 453 0.74 19.27 4.66
N ILE A 454 1.21 20.14 5.54
CA ILE A 454 0.38 20.56 6.69
C ILE A 454 -0.82 21.38 6.23
N ASP A 455 -0.66 22.29 5.24
CA ASP A 455 -1.79 23.00 4.63
C ASP A 455 -2.81 22.04 4.02
N THR A 456 -2.34 21.00 3.31
CA THR A 456 -3.21 19.98 2.74
C THR A 456 -3.97 19.21 3.81
N LEU A 457 -3.27 18.74 4.84
CA LEU A 457 -3.84 17.92 5.91
C LEU A 457 -4.86 18.71 6.72
N VAL A 458 -4.47 19.86 7.26
CA VAL A 458 -5.32 20.70 8.09
C VAL A 458 -6.48 21.29 7.28
N GLY A 459 -6.20 21.68 6.03
CA GLY A 459 -7.23 22.21 5.11
C GLY A 459 -8.33 21.18 4.82
N CYS A 460 -7.96 19.94 4.49
CA CYS A 460 -8.95 18.89 4.23
C CYS A 460 -9.78 18.57 5.48
N PHE A 461 -9.18 18.46 6.66
CA PHE A 461 -9.90 18.28 7.92
C PHE A 461 -10.80 19.48 8.22
N GLY A 462 -10.31 20.70 7.96
CA GLY A 462 -11.03 21.96 8.15
C GLY A 462 -12.30 22.11 7.32
N VAL A 463 -12.39 21.39 6.20
CA VAL A 463 -13.62 21.33 5.36
C VAL A 463 -14.36 20.00 5.48
N GLY A 464 -14.01 19.16 6.45
CA GLY A 464 -14.72 17.91 6.75
C GLY A 464 -14.32 16.70 5.88
N LEU A 465 -13.23 16.77 5.12
CA LEU A 465 -12.74 15.68 4.27
C LEU A 465 -11.79 14.74 5.04
N ILE A 466 -12.34 14.04 6.02
CA ILE A 466 -11.59 13.14 6.89
C ILE A 466 -11.59 11.72 6.30
N PRO A 467 -10.42 11.04 6.19
CA PRO A 467 -10.34 9.67 5.69
C PRO A 467 -11.11 8.68 6.57
N THR A 468 -11.92 7.81 5.96
CA THR A 468 -12.69 6.78 6.67
C THR A 468 -12.45 5.39 6.07
N GLY A 469 -12.16 4.37 6.91
CA GLY A 469 -11.93 2.99 6.45
C GLY A 469 -10.91 2.93 5.30
N SER A 470 -11.29 2.37 4.15
CA SER A 470 -10.44 2.30 2.94
C SER A 470 -10.48 3.57 2.08
N LYS A 471 -11.38 4.54 2.36
CA LYS A 471 -11.56 5.74 1.53
C LYS A 471 -10.62 6.85 1.97
N ASP A 472 -9.71 7.25 1.10
CA ASP A 472 -8.76 8.35 1.28
C ASP A 472 -8.47 9.03 -0.08
N PRO A 473 -9.44 9.74 -0.67
CA PRO A 473 -9.34 10.29 -2.02
C PRO A 473 -8.27 11.37 -2.17
N PHE A 474 -7.87 12.01 -1.06
CA PHE A 474 -6.83 13.04 -1.02
C PHE A 474 -5.47 12.53 -0.52
N ALA A 475 -5.34 11.23 -0.32
CA ALA A 475 -4.11 10.58 0.16
C ALA A 475 -3.57 11.18 1.48
N LEU A 476 -4.46 11.60 2.39
CA LEU A 476 -4.09 12.28 3.63
C LEU A 476 -3.26 11.38 4.57
N ARG A 477 -3.47 10.04 4.54
CA ARG A 477 -2.62 9.10 5.28
C ARG A 477 -1.18 9.16 4.82
N ARG A 478 -0.96 9.25 3.50
CA ARG A 478 0.38 9.38 2.90
C ARG A 478 0.98 10.75 3.22
N THR A 479 0.17 11.80 3.15
CA THR A 479 0.55 13.17 3.51
C THR A 479 1.06 13.24 4.96
N ALA A 480 0.31 12.67 5.91
CA ALA A 480 0.70 12.63 7.32
C ALA A 480 1.96 11.77 7.57
N LEU A 481 2.08 10.60 6.89
CA LEU A 481 3.32 9.81 6.91
C LEU A 481 4.52 10.60 6.40
N GLY A 482 4.33 11.38 5.32
CA GLY A 482 5.37 12.26 4.79
C GLY A 482 5.83 13.30 5.81
N ILE A 483 4.90 13.92 6.54
CA ILE A 483 5.24 14.88 7.61
C ILE A 483 6.11 14.21 8.69
N VAL A 484 5.68 13.05 9.20
CA VAL A 484 6.41 12.31 10.23
C VAL A 484 7.82 11.93 9.77
N ASN A 485 7.93 11.36 8.57
CA ASN A 485 9.22 10.92 8.03
C ASN A 485 10.18 12.08 7.74
N ILE A 486 9.68 13.21 7.23
CA ILE A 486 10.52 14.40 6.99
C ILE A 486 11.06 14.95 8.32
N ILE A 487 10.20 15.08 9.34
CA ILE A 487 10.59 15.58 10.66
C ILE A 487 11.65 14.68 11.30
N ILE A 488 11.48 13.36 11.23
CA ILE A 488 12.45 12.39 11.77
C ILE A 488 13.78 12.48 11.01
N ASN A 489 13.74 12.42 9.68
CA ASN A 489 14.94 12.40 8.85
C ASN A 489 15.77 13.68 8.98
N ALA A 490 15.09 14.81 9.03
CA ALA A 490 15.73 16.12 9.17
C ALA A 490 16.01 16.50 10.64
N ASN A 491 15.68 15.64 11.59
CA ASN A 491 15.83 15.85 13.05
C ASN A 491 15.25 17.22 13.51
N ILE A 492 14.02 17.51 13.06
CA ILE A 492 13.36 18.78 13.33
C ILE A 492 12.68 18.73 14.69
N ASN A 493 13.11 19.61 15.60
CA ASN A 493 12.47 19.80 16.90
C ASN A 493 11.37 20.86 16.77
N ILE A 494 10.10 20.44 16.68
CA ILE A 494 8.94 21.32 16.52
C ILE A 494 7.71 20.74 17.22
N SER A 495 6.89 21.63 17.80
CA SER A 495 5.56 21.27 18.31
C SER A 495 4.60 21.07 17.14
N LEU A 496 3.98 19.89 17.04
CA LEU A 496 2.92 19.61 16.06
C LEU A 496 1.70 20.51 16.28
N LYS A 497 1.40 20.82 17.53
CA LYS A 497 0.31 21.72 17.88
C LYS A 497 0.55 23.13 17.35
N GLU A 498 1.76 23.69 17.51
CA GLU A 498 2.11 24.99 16.92
C GLU A 498 2.01 24.95 15.40
N LEU A 499 2.50 23.87 14.75
CA LEU A 499 2.48 23.70 13.33
C LEU A 499 1.05 23.59 12.76
N VAL A 500 0.17 22.86 13.45
CA VAL A 500 -1.26 22.76 13.09
C VAL A 500 -1.96 24.10 13.26
N ASN A 501 -1.65 24.82 14.35
CA ASN A 501 -2.29 26.10 14.66
C ASN A 501 -1.94 27.19 13.63
N VAL A 502 -0.69 27.29 13.20
CA VAL A 502 -0.33 28.27 12.14
C VAL A 502 -1.06 27.97 10.83
N SER A 503 -1.30 26.70 10.50
CA SER A 503 -2.09 26.33 9.32
C SER A 503 -3.57 26.68 9.51
N LEU A 504 -4.14 26.47 10.70
CA LEU A 504 -5.51 26.89 11.04
C LEU A 504 -5.69 28.40 10.95
N ASP A 505 -4.69 29.17 11.41
CA ASP A 505 -4.70 30.64 11.32
C ASP A 505 -4.72 31.09 9.85
N ALA A 506 -3.92 30.42 8.99
CA ALA A 506 -3.91 30.72 7.56
C ALA A 506 -5.28 30.41 6.88
N LEU A 507 -5.93 29.30 7.24
CA LEU A 507 -7.26 28.92 6.74
C LEU A 507 -8.36 29.87 7.23
N GLN A 508 -8.28 30.32 8.48
CA GLN A 508 -9.21 31.32 9.01
C GLN A 508 -9.06 32.69 8.33
N ALA A 509 -7.83 33.12 8.06
CA ALA A 509 -7.55 34.36 7.34
C ALA A 509 -8.11 34.32 5.93
N ASP A 510 -8.07 33.15 5.25
CA ASP A 510 -8.66 32.92 3.94
C ASP A 510 -10.18 32.65 3.98
N GLN A 511 -10.80 32.60 5.17
CA GLN A 511 -12.22 32.34 5.41
C GLN A 511 -12.73 31.00 4.83
N VAL A 512 -11.86 29.99 4.79
CA VAL A 512 -12.17 28.66 4.23
C VAL A 512 -12.35 27.58 5.30
N LEU A 513 -12.08 27.86 6.56
CA LEU A 513 -12.30 26.93 7.67
C LEU A 513 -13.80 26.79 7.95
N LYS A 514 -14.35 25.58 7.76
CA LYS A 514 -15.78 25.28 7.95
C LYS A 514 -16.09 24.56 9.25
N ALA A 515 -15.18 23.70 9.69
CA ALA A 515 -15.32 22.91 10.91
C ALA A 515 -14.85 23.69 12.15
N ASP A 516 -15.29 23.24 13.33
CA ASP A 516 -14.83 23.80 14.60
C ASP A 516 -13.30 23.67 14.73
N ARG A 517 -12.64 24.79 15.04
CA ARG A 517 -11.17 24.88 15.10
C ARG A 517 -10.55 23.90 16.09
N ALA A 518 -11.11 23.84 17.31
CA ALA A 518 -10.55 22.98 18.37
C ALA A 518 -10.71 21.50 18.02
N LYS A 519 -11.84 21.16 17.37
CA LYS A 519 -12.06 19.82 16.88
C LYS A 519 -11.08 19.45 15.76
N VAL A 520 -10.84 20.34 14.80
CA VAL A 520 -9.87 20.09 13.70
C VAL A 520 -8.46 19.92 14.27
N GLU A 521 -8.06 20.77 15.23
CA GLU A 521 -6.76 20.62 15.91
C GLU A 521 -6.63 19.23 16.53
N ALA A 522 -7.60 18.82 17.33
CA ALA A 522 -7.59 17.53 18.02
C ALA A 522 -7.57 16.34 17.03
N ASP A 523 -8.42 16.38 16.02
CA ASP A 523 -8.54 15.32 15.01
C ASP A 523 -7.23 15.16 14.18
N VAL A 524 -6.59 16.27 13.80
CA VAL A 524 -5.32 16.26 13.06
C VAL A 524 -4.18 15.74 13.91
N LEU A 525 -4.08 16.19 15.18
CA LEU A 525 -3.05 15.70 16.10
C LEU A 525 -3.20 14.22 16.39
N ASP A 526 -4.43 13.71 16.60
CA ASP A 526 -4.66 12.27 16.73
C ASP A 526 -4.30 11.52 15.44
N PHE A 527 -4.65 12.07 14.29
CA PHE A 527 -4.31 11.46 13.00
C PHE A 527 -2.80 11.37 12.77
N LEU A 528 -2.01 12.38 13.16
CA LEU A 528 -0.54 12.35 13.13
C LEU A 528 0.02 11.35 14.14
N LYS A 529 -0.52 11.31 15.38
CA LYS A 529 -0.15 10.32 16.39
C LYS A 529 -0.29 8.89 15.89
N GLN A 530 -1.40 8.57 15.19
CA GLN A 530 -1.59 7.25 14.59
C GLN A 530 -0.50 6.92 13.55
N ARG A 531 0.02 7.92 12.82
CA ARG A 531 1.13 7.71 11.88
C ARG A 531 2.46 7.52 12.60
N MET A 532 2.70 8.26 13.69
CA MET A 532 3.88 8.04 14.54
C MET A 532 3.92 6.61 15.09
N ILE A 533 2.79 6.08 15.58
CA ILE A 533 2.69 4.68 16.04
C ILE A 533 3.13 3.72 14.92
N ASN A 534 2.62 3.91 13.71
CA ASN A 534 2.99 3.06 12.59
C ASN A 534 4.48 3.14 12.27
N VAL A 535 5.02 4.37 12.12
CA VAL A 535 6.42 4.60 11.77
C VAL A 535 7.36 4.00 12.82
N PHE A 536 7.11 4.24 14.11
CA PHE A 536 7.96 3.74 15.19
C PHE A 536 7.90 2.20 15.26
N THR A 537 6.72 1.60 15.02
CA THR A 537 6.57 0.14 14.96
C THR A 537 7.29 -0.46 13.74
N ASP A 538 7.23 0.21 12.58
CA ASP A 538 7.97 -0.20 11.38
C ASP A 538 9.51 -0.13 11.60
N MET A 539 9.97 0.81 12.44
CA MET A 539 11.35 0.88 12.95
C MET A 539 11.70 -0.23 13.95
N LYS A 540 10.79 -1.17 14.22
CA LYS A 540 10.96 -2.34 15.10
C LYS A 540 10.96 -2.03 16.60
N TYR A 541 10.47 -0.88 17.01
CA TYR A 541 10.21 -0.63 18.42
C TYR A 541 8.94 -1.36 18.88
N ARG A 542 8.95 -1.82 20.13
CA ARG A 542 7.80 -2.51 20.76
C ARG A 542 6.62 -1.57 20.88
N LYS A 543 5.43 -2.06 20.48
CA LYS A 543 4.21 -1.26 20.43
C LYS A 543 3.77 -0.72 21.80
N ASP A 544 3.97 -1.48 22.86
CA ASP A 544 3.64 -1.05 24.24
C ASP A 544 4.50 0.15 24.66
N ILE A 545 5.80 0.15 24.35
CA ILE A 545 6.71 1.28 24.61
C ILE A 545 6.26 2.51 23.79
N VAL A 546 6.00 2.31 22.51
CA VAL A 546 5.54 3.40 21.63
C VAL A 546 4.25 4.03 22.17
N LEU A 547 3.28 3.21 22.56
CA LEU A 547 2.01 3.69 23.13
C LEU A 547 2.22 4.37 24.49
N ALA A 548 3.09 3.85 25.36
CA ALA A 548 3.38 4.45 26.65
C ALA A 548 3.92 5.89 26.52
N VAL A 549 4.76 6.14 25.52
CA VAL A 549 5.31 7.47 25.22
C VAL A 549 4.27 8.36 24.52
N LEU A 550 3.69 7.91 23.42
CA LEU A 550 2.78 8.73 22.61
C LEU A 550 1.44 9.03 23.27
N ASP A 551 0.98 8.18 24.18
CA ASP A 551 -0.21 8.46 24.99
C ASP A 551 0.06 9.52 26.06
N ARG A 552 1.32 9.67 26.45
CA ARG A 552 1.71 10.73 27.37
C ARG A 552 1.88 12.07 26.66
N ASP A 553 2.65 12.07 25.58
CA ASP A 553 2.87 13.27 24.78
C ASP A 553 3.28 12.87 23.35
N ALA A 554 2.53 13.37 22.36
CA ALA A 554 2.78 13.17 20.96
C ALA A 554 3.05 14.50 20.21
N ASP A 555 3.24 15.60 20.92
CA ASP A 555 3.39 16.92 20.31
C ASP A 555 4.73 17.11 19.59
N ASN A 556 5.77 16.40 20.03
CA ASN A 556 7.10 16.50 19.42
C ASN A 556 7.59 15.12 18.96
N ILE A 557 7.68 14.93 17.65
CA ILE A 557 8.02 13.64 17.03
C ILE A 557 9.43 13.18 17.40
N THR A 558 10.41 14.08 17.31
CA THR A 558 11.83 13.75 17.56
C THR A 558 12.07 13.42 19.04
N ASN A 559 11.49 14.18 19.95
CA ASN A 559 11.58 13.90 21.37
C ASN A 559 10.90 12.57 21.73
N ALA A 560 9.70 12.32 21.19
CA ALA A 560 9.00 11.06 21.42
C ALA A 560 9.80 9.85 20.91
N LEU A 561 10.41 9.97 19.74
CA LEU A 561 11.26 8.91 19.19
C LEU A 561 12.49 8.65 20.05
N GLU A 562 13.14 9.70 20.53
CA GLU A 562 14.32 9.54 21.41
C GLU A 562 13.95 8.88 22.76
N ILE A 563 12.81 9.25 23.35
CA ILE A 563 12.31 8.58 24.56
C ILE A 563 12.04 7.08 24.30
N VAL A 564 11.37 6.74 23.19
CA VAL A 564 11.12 5.35 22.80
C VAL A 564 12.43 4.57 22.65
N LYS A 565 13.44 5.17 22.04
CA LYS A 565 14.76 4.59 21.83
C LYS A 565 15.46 4.34 23.17
N VAL A 566 15.52 5.34 24.05
CA VAL A 566 16.14 5.21 25.37
C VAL A 566 15.47 4.12 26.22
N ILE A 567 14.14 4.07 26.25
CA ILE A 567 13.42 3.01 26.97
C ILE A 567 13.78 1.63 26.39
N SER A 568 13.76 1.49 25.06
CA SER A 568 14.06 0.22 24.38
C SER A 568 15.49 -0.26 24.68
N GLU A 569 16.47 0.64 24.65
CA GLU A 569 17.87 0.33 24.97
C GLU A 569 18.07 -0.08 26.43
N LYS A 570 17.45 0.66 27.35
CA LYS A 570 17.56 0.34 28.79
C LYS A 570 16.86 -0.97 29.15
N LEU A 571 15.74 -1.31 28.49
CA LEU A 571 15.08 -2.61 28.65
C LEU A 571 15.94 -3.77 28.12
N ALA A 572 16.55 -3.59 26.95
CA ALA A 572 17.48 -4.60 26.39
C ALA A 572 18.68 -4.89 27.31
N LEU A 573 19.03 -3.94 28.17
CA LEU A 573 20.10 -4.08 29.18
C LEU A 573 19.59 -4.47 30.57
N ASN A 574 18.32 -4.82 30.73
CA ASN A 574 17.63 -5.14 32.00
C ASN A 574 17.76 -4.05 33.07
N LYS A 575 17.83 -2.76 32.66
CA LYS A 575 18.03 -1.61 33.58
C LYS A 575 16.74 -0.92 34.01
N LEU A 576 15.59 -1.32 33.47
CA LEU A 576 14.29 -0.69 33.79
C LEU A 576 13.30 -1.66 34.45
N GLU A 577 13.54 -2.94 34.49
CA GLU A 577 12.58 -3.95 34.97
C GLU A 577 12.08 -3.67 36.37
N ALA A 578 12.98 -3.35 37.34
CA ALA A 578 12.60 -3.02 38.68
C ALA A 578 11.75 -1.75 38.74
N LEU A 579 12.09 -0.71 37.96
CA LEU A 579 11.31 0.53 37.88
C LEU A 579 9.90 0.26 37.34
N LEU A 580 9.76 -0.55 36.28
CA LEU A 580 8.45 -0.90 35.71
C LEU A 580 7.59 -1.68 36.70
N GLN A 581 8.16 -2.62 37.46
CA GLN A 581 7.45 -3.36 38.50
C GLN A 581 6.92 -2.45 39.58
N VAL A 582 7.77 -1.54 40.06
CA VAL A 582 7.39 -0.54 41.07
C VAL A 582 6.33 0.42 40.52
N ALA A 583 6.45 0.90 39.28
CA ALA A 583 5.49 1.79 38.68
C ALA A 583 4.10 1.12 38.54
N LYS A 584 4.03 -0.16 38.15
CA LYS A 584 2.79 -0.96 38.13
C LYS A 584 2.20 -1.11 39.52
N ARG A 585 3.03 -1.43 40.53
CA ARG A 585 2.60 -1.58 41.93
C ARG A 585 2.03 -0.30 42.51
N VAL A 586 2.72 0.83 42.34
CA VAL A 586 2.25 2.15 42.73
C VAL A 586 0.94 2.49 42.05
N THR A 587 0.83 2.31 40.74
CA THR A 587 -0.39 2.61 39.99
C THR A 587 -1.58 1.83 40.49
N ASN A 588 -1.42 0.52 40.77
CA ASN A 588 -2.51 -0.34 41.25
C ASN A 588 -3.07 0.07 42.63
N ILE A 589 -2.21 0.64 43.47
CA ILE A 589 -2.60 1.08 44.80
C ILE A 589 -3.36 2.40 44.75
N ILE A 590 -2.91 3.37 43.97
CA ILE A 590 -3.51 4.70 43.91
C ILE A 590 -4.86 4.75 43.19
N THR A 591 -5.24 3.73 42.40
CA THR A 591 -6.58 3.66 41.76
C THR A 591 -7.73 3.74 42.77
N LYS A 592 -7.44 3.57 44.09
CA LYS A 592 -8.39 3.68 45.18
C LYS A 592 -8.38 5.08 45.85
N GLY A 593 -7.62 6.04 45.29
CA GLY A 593 -7.43 7.38 45.85
C GLY A 593 -8.16 8.50 45.11
N ASN A 594 -8.05 9.73 45.63
CA ASN A 594 -8.70 10.93 45.08
C ASN A 594 -7.80 11.77 44.15
N GLY A 595 -6.62 11.28 43.78
CA GLY A 595 -5.67 11.95 42.87
C GLY A 595 -4.93 13.17 43.44
N ASN A 596 -5.05 13.46 44.71
CA ASN A 596 -4.35 14.57 45.34
C ASN A 596 -2.86 14.25 45.57
N THR A 597 -1.98 15.22 45.45
CA THR A 597 -0.52 15.10 45.69
C THR A 597 -0.03 15.86 46.91
N THR A 598 -0.92 16.47 47.69
CA THR A 598 -0.55 17.22 48.89
C THR A 598 -0.22 16.27 50.00
N VAL A 599 1.05 16.21 50.39
CA VAL A 599 1.57 15.36 51.47
C VAL A 599 1.76 16.21 52.74
N LYS A 600 1.26 15.70 53.87
CA LYS A 600 1.38 16.34 55.19
C LYS A 600 2.38 15.55 56.04
N GLU A 601 3.58 16.09 56.24
CA GLU A 601 4.67 15.42 56.99
C GLU A 601 4.27 15.04 58.43
N LYS A 602 3.37 15.80 59.02
CA LYS A 602 2.85 15.54 60.38
C LYS A 602 2.07 14.24 60.52
N LEU A 603 1.65 13.64 59.41
CA LEU A 603 0.90 12.38 59.36
C LEU A 603 1.78 11.17 59.08
N PHE A 604 3.09 11.35 58.98
CA PHE A 604 4.02 10.23 58.85
C PHE A 604 4.10 9.46 60.16
N LYS A 605 3.93 8.15 60.10
CA LYS A 605 4.07 7.25 61.25
C LYS A 605 5.43 6.55 61.24
N GLU A 606 5.96 6.26 60.05
CA GLU A 606 7.18 5.52 59.84
C GLU A 606 8.27 6.41 59.23
N GLU A 607 9.55 6.24 59.65
CA GLU A 607 10.67 7.04 59.17
C GLU A 607 10.88 6.88 57.65
N VAL A 608 10.54 5.72 57.07
CA VAL A 608 10.64 5.49 55.64
C VAL A 608 9.69 6.36 54.82
N GLU A 609 8.54 6.77 55.36
CA GLU A 609 7.60 7.69 54.70
C GLU A 609 8.26 9.06 54.49
N LYS A 610 8.99 9.54 55.48
CA LYS A 610 9.73 10.82 55.44
C LYS A 610 10.93 10.72 54.50
N THR A 611 11.69 9.62 54.58
CA THR A 611 12.84 9.37 53.71
C THR A 611 12.39 9.35 52.23
N LEU A 612 11.37 8.57 51.90
CA LEU A 612 10.84 8.47 50.56
C LEU A 612 10.32 9.82 50.02
N TYR A 613 9.65 10.63 50.90
CA TYR A 613 9.15 11.92 50.48
C TYR A 613 10.29 12.91 50.18
N THR A 614 11.33 12.93 51.01
CA THR A 614 12.49 13.81 50.83
C THR A 614 13.28 13.42 49.57
N GLU A 615 13.56 12.12 49.39
CA GLU A 615 14.27 11.62 48.24
C GLU A 615 13.49 11.88 46.95
N SER A 616 12.16 11.62 46.95
CA SER A 616 11.34 11.84 45.76
C SER A 616 11.26 13.31 45.34
N LYS A 617 11.30 14.26 46.27
CA LYS A 617 11.40 15.69 45.95
C LYS A 617 12.71 16.02 45.26
N LYS A 618 13.83 15.60 45.84
CA LYS A 618 15.18 15.84 45.31
C LYS A 618 15.30 15.24 43.91
N VAL A 619 14.94 13.96 43.76
CA VAL A 619 14.97 13.24 42.46
C VAL A 619 14.03 13.91 41.47
N GLY A 620 12.88 14.41 41.90
CA GLY A 620 11.94 15.14 41.05
C GLY A 620 12.50 16.42 40.44
N GLU A 621 13.30 17.17 41.19
CA GLU A 621 14.01 18.39 40.74
C GLU A 621 15.13 18.03 39.73
N GLU A 622 15.93 17.00 40.05
CA GLU A 622 16.98 16.50 39.15
C GLU A 622 16.40 15.94 37.84
N ALA A 623 15.31 15.22 37.92
CA ALA A 623 14.60 14.68 36.79
C ALA A 623 14.01 15.76 35.85
N GLU A 624 13.49 16.85 36.44
CA GLU A 624 12.99 17.99 35.67
C GLU A 624 14.11 18.68 34.89
N LYS A 625 15.29 18.79 35.50
CA LYS A 625 16.48 19.31 34.82
C LYS A 625 16.86 18.40 33.63
N ALA A 626 16.95 17.10 33.86
CA ALA A 626 17.26 16.12 32.78
C ALA A 626 16.28 16.19 31.61
N ILE A 627 14.97 16.34 31.89
CA ILE A 627 13.96 16.50 30.82
C ILE A 627 14.20 17.81 30.04
N LYS A 628 14.48 18.93 30.70
CA LYS A 628 14.74 20.23 30.03
C LYS A 628 15.98 20.18 29.14
N GLU A 629 16.96 19.39 29.50
CA GLU A 629 18.23 19.20 28.79
C GLU A 629 18.13 18.06 27.74
N ASN A 630 16.95 17.41 27.59
CA ASN A 630 16.70 16.22 26.76
C ASN A 630 17.57 15.00 27.13
N GLU A 631 18.03 14.93 28.35
CA GLU A 631 18.84 13.86 28.93
C GLU A 631 17.95 12.72 29.44
N TYR A 632 17.19 12.08 28.54
CA TYR A 632 16.18 11.07 28.93
C TYR A 632 16.79 9.82 29.58
N ALA A 633 18.02 9.47 29.23
CA ALA A 633 18.74 8.38 29.89
C ALA A 633 19.00 8.67 31.37
N ASP A 634 19.42 9.90 31.72
CA ASP A 634 19.64 10.37 33.12
C ASP A 634 18.32 10.42 33.89
N TYR A 635 17.24 10.90 33.23
CA TYR A 635 15.91 10.85 33.84
C TYR A 635 15.54 9.45 34.36
N PHE A 636 15.72 8.41 33.54
CA PHE A 636 15.40 7.04 33.95
C PHE A 636 16.35 6.51 35.02
N GLU A 637 17.59 6.93 35.03
CA GLU A 637 18.54 6.60 36.14
C GLU A 637 18.11 7.22 37.46
N LYS A 638 17.68 8.48 37.44
CA LYS A 638 17.12 9.16 38.61
C LYS A 638 15.84 8.46 39.11
N MET A 639 14.92 8.11 38.21
CA MET A 639 13.72 7.37 38.61
C MET A 639 14.06 5.99 39.18
N THR A 640 15.02 5.28 38.61
CA THR A 640 15.46 3.96 39.09
C THR A 640 16.10 4.04 40.48
N SER A 641 16.78 5.15 40.83
CA SER A 641 17.40 5.33 42.15
C SER A 641 16.38 5.35 43.30
N LEU A 642 15.10 5.64 43.03
CA LEU A 642 14.03 5.61 44.04
C LEU A 642 13.52 4.18 44.33
N VAL A 643 13.80 3.21 43.48
CA VAL A 643 13.25 1.85 43.58
C VAL A 643 13.54 1.22 44.96
N PRO A 644 14.80 1.21 45.48
CA PRO A 644 15.07 0.57 46.74
C PRO A 644 14.29 1.19 47.93
N THR A 645 14.13 2.51 47.92
CA THR A 645 13.39 3.21 48.98
C THR A 645 11.88 2.94 48.88
N ILE A 646 11.35 2.85 47.69
CA ILE A 646 9.95 2.50 47.47
C ILE A 646 9.68 1.02 47.86
N ASP A 647 10.57 0.10 47.57
CA ASP A 647 10.42 -1.29 47.99
C ASP A 647 10.45 -1.40 49.52
N LYS A 648 11.38 -0.73 50.19
CA LYS A 648 11.42 -0.66 51.64
C LYS A 648 10.15 -0.02 52.24
N TYR A 649 9.61 1.01 51.57
CA TYR A 649 8.33 1.59 51.96
C TYR A 649 7.19 0.57 51.92
N PHE A 650 7.10 -0.21 50.87
CA PHE A 650 6.06 -1.25 50.75
C PHE A 650 6.25 -2.47 51.66
N GLU A 651 7.46 -2.68 52.17
CA GLU A 651 7.74 -3.73 53.16
C GLU A 651 7.32 -3.31 54.58
N THR A 652 7.43 -2.02 54.89
CA THR A 652 7.24 -1.50 56.24
C THR A 652 5.92 -0.78 56.45
N VAL A 653 5.31 -0.21 55.36
CA VAL A 653 4.13 0.64 55.44
C VAL A 653 2.89 -0.05 54.89
N ILE A 654 1.85 -0.18 55.73
CA ILE A 654 0.53 -0.60 55.26
C ILE A 654 -0.21 0.61 54.70
N VAL A 655 -0.18 0.79 53.38
CA VAL A 655 -0.75 1.96 52.69
C VAL A 655 -2.21 2.20 53.07
N MET A 656 -2.99 1.11 53.16
CA MET A 656 -4.43 1.15 53.49
C MET A 656 -4.64 1.13 55.03
N ASP A 657 -4.03 2.12 55.74
CA ASP A 657 -4.16 2.32 57.18
C ASP A 657 -5.64 2.49 57.59
N GLU A 658 -5.97 2.08 58.82
CA GLU A 658 -7.31 2.24 59.39
C GLU A 658 -7.67 3.73 59.56
N ASP A 659 -6.68 4.57 59.98
CA ASP A 659 -6.83 6.01 60.02
C ASP A 659 -6.94 6.59 58.63
N ARG A 660 -8.10 7.16 58.34
CA ARG A 660 -8.41 7.77 57.06
C ARG A 660 -7.42 8.84 56.64
N ASN A 661 -6.98 9.69 57.54
CA ASN A 661 -6.08 10.80 57.23
C ASN A 661 -4.68 10.27 56.86
N VAL A 662 -4.20 9.27 57.60
CA VAL A 662 -2.91 8.60 57.29
C VAL A 662 -2.98 7.88 55.96
N ARG A 663 -4.05 7.14 55.72
CA ARG A 663 -4.27 6.45 54.46
C ARG A 663 -4.28 7.39 53.24
N GLU A 664 -5.06 8.50 53.35
CA GLU A 664 -5.11 9.50 52.30
C GLU A 664 -3.72 10.16 52.07
N ASN A 665 -2.96 10.43 53.13
CA ASN A 665 -1.61 11.00 53.04
C ASN A 665 -0.63 10.07 52.34
N ARG A 666 -0.69 8.76 52.63
CA ARG A 666 0.12 7.71 51.95
C ARG A 666 -0.22 7.58 50.48
N ILE A 667 -1.51 7.60 50.15
CA ILE A 667 -1.99 7.59 48.76
C ILE A 667 -1.51 8.88 48.02
N ASN A 668 -1.56 10.05 48.67
CA ASN A 668 -1.08 11.30 48.06
C ASN A 668 0.43 11.26 47.79
N GLN A 669 1.22 10.66 48.67
CA GLN A 669 2.66 10.47 48.48
C GLN A 669 2.95 9.55 47.28
N LEU A 670 2.26 8.43 47.19
CA LEU A 670 2.40 7.51 46.05
C LEU A 670 1.89 8.14 44.74
N THR A 671 0.86 8.96 44.78
CA THR A 671 0.37 9.73 43.63
C THR A 671 1.42 10.73 43.13
N TYR A 672 2.13 11.40 44.06
CA TYR A 672 3.24 12.26 43.69
C TYR A 672 4.37 11.49 42.97
N ILE A 673 4.74 10.31 43.47
CA ILE A 673 5.76 9.44 42.87
C ILE A 673 5.32 8.96 41.49
N LYS A 674 4.05 8.54 41.35
CA LYS A 674 3.52 8.16 40.04
C LYS A 674 3.64 9.30 39.04
N ASN A 675 3.29 10.50 39.42
CA ASN A 675 3.40 11.67 38.55
C ASN A 675 4.85 11.97 38.14
N LEU A 676 5.84 11.64 38.99
CA LEU A 676 7.25 11.70 38.60
C LEU A 676 7.57 10.67 37.52
N PHE A 677 7.12 9.42 37.69
CA PHE A 677 7.36 8.34 36.73
C PHE A 677 6.70 8.57 35.40
N ASP A 678 5.52 9.22 35.40
CA ASP A 678 4.71 9.42 34.18
C ASP A 678 5.02 10.74 33.46
N ARG A 679 6.12 11.42 33.75
CA ARG A 679 6.42 12.72 33.13
C ARG A 679 6.66 12.64 31.62
N ILE A 680 7.30 11.57 31.16
CA ILE A 680 7.67 11.39 29.74
C ILE A 680 7.06 10.13 29.09
N ALA A 681 6.62 9.16 29.89
CA ALA A 681 5.96 7.93 29.41
C ALA A 681 5.09 7.33 30.52
N TYR A 682 3.98 6.69 30.17
CA TYR A 682 3.17 5.90 31.09
C TYR A 682 3.81 4.53 31.35
N LEU A 683 4.74 4.47 32.33
CA LEU A 683 5.55 3.28 32.58
C LEU A 683 4.73 2.02 32.93
N ASN A 684 3.55 2.20 33.54
CA ASN A 684 2.65 1.10 33.86
C ASN A 684 2.03 0.39 32.62
N LYS A 685 2.15 0.98 31.43
CA LYS A 685 1.67 0.40 30.15
C LYS A 685 2.71 -0.46 29.44
N ILE A 686 3.95 -0.51 29.95
CA ILE A 686 5.04 -1.28 29.37
C ILE A 686 5.05 -2.66 30.03
N ASP A 687 4.98 -3.73 29.22
CA ASP A 687 4.93 -5.11 29.69
C ASP A 687 6.30 -5.71 30.11
#